data_8061f5919a78cb446c4397f1bc556ece
#
_entry.id   8061f5919a78cb446c4397f1bc556ece
#
_cell.length_a   1.000
_cell.length_b   1.000
_cell.length_c   1.000
_cell.angle_alpha   90.00
_cell.angle_beta   90.00
_cell.angle_gamma   90.00
#
_symmetry.space_group_name_H-M   'P 1'
#
loop_
_entity.id
_entity.type
_entity.pdbx_description
1 polymer ?
#
loop_
_entity_poly.entity_id
_entity_poly.type
_entity_poly.pdbx_seq_one_letter_code
_entity_poly.pdbx_strand_id
1 'polypeptide(L)'
;MMNRYTSFFSGYTLFVISLFEAAGIVEDRFDILIPSSALFATMTLVLAIRLGSWAYLGAVQNTSSPSRSAAKEKSSRRVTPLNWALLILVLILSVFYVTKDNPHEMILEDVLPEIEEALGQGDVRTVYEKCTAALEAEENEFLRNYLKKVTRRVDILTNTEGVDVYFRFRFPEEGPWVKLGKTPLLQLDMPNASLAMRFDVAGGSYQTNTSAYSLENGNNEFILPTEATGSDSPGMVTFVGAKSRLRFPGLDHIGLKEYPPFLISKKEATNQEYALFLNSEAYSDTALWDCPVVLGGVEISCEDLLSRFVDETNSPGPAHWKYSNYPRGQKNYPVTGISWFEASAFARFKGMALPSTYQWSVAASLWSSDQFVPQSNFSKNQLQVVGDEETENQHGLLDIAGNVREWASNSSGDGGKAVLGGCYLDEDYSFNLFYSQPALDRRKGNGVRLVKNLLEGERFAPSRSAIDFAEERDIRALPPISDEVFAVYRAPFEDYHKALNPVVSGVDLPMLGTTVVDRVDLEDVTANAGETLPVYVFRDSKHEGQYKPIIYFPGAGSINTTSTDALVKSGEFRFRHLLAEGYAVFHPVYSSTYEKRDEIKSHYPNESQSYADHVLAWGQEFKKTIDYIDTLEDMTPGTLSYYGTSWGGYMGNTLLAIDDRVNAAVLYVAGLCFQPSKKNVEAYLFSPRVTCPLLMLNGKYDMFFPLETSQKPMFELIGTAEEDKKHYVYPSGHYVPRDSLVKEHLGWLDKYIDA
;
A
#
# COMPACT_ATOMS: atom_id res chain seq x y z
N MET A 1 -26.33 40.72 57.80
CA MET A 1 -25.18 39.90 57.37
C MET A 1 -25.53 39.05 56.14
N MET A 2 -26.63 38.34 56.11
CA MET A 2 -27.04 37.45 54.97
C MET A 2 -27.10 38.14 53.59
N ASN A 3 -27.67 39.37 53.51
CA ASN A 3 -27.76 40.15 52.29
C ASN A 3 -26.40 40.58 51.65
N ARG A 4 -25.31 40.65 52.46
CA ARG A 4 -23.97 40.98 51.95
C ARG A 4 -23.24 39.72 51.36
N TYR A 5 -23.53 38.55 51.91
CA TYR A 5 -23.01 37.28 51.37
C TYR A 5 -23.66 36.90 50.03
N THR A 6 -24.99 37.07 49.93
CA THR A 6 -25.71 36.84 48.68
C THR A 6 -25.24 37.77 47.56
N SER A 7 -25.01 39.07 47.85
CA SER A 7 -24.49 40.03 46.86
C SER A 7 -23.02 39.73 46.46
N PHE A 8 -22.20 39.20 47.38
CA PHE A 8 -20.82 38.82 47.06
C PHE A 8 -20.76 37.61 46.16
N PHE A 9 -21.51 36.54 46.46
CA PHE A 9 -21.54 35.33 45.65
C PHE A 9 -22.22 35.55 44.30
N SER A 10 -23.31 36.32 44.23
CA SER A 10 -23.95 36.63 42.94
C SER A 10 -23.06 37.44 42.01
N GLY A 11 -22.28 38.40 42.55
CA GLY A 11 -21.34 39.19 41.78
C GLY A 11 -20.13 38.36 41.26
N TYR A 12 -19.69 37.36 42.02
CA TYR A 12 -18.62 36.47 41.61
C TYR A 12 -19.12 35.49 40.53
N THR A 13 -20.31 34.91 40.70
CA THR A 13 -20.92 34.02 39.68
C THR A 13 -21.14 34.73 38.35
N LEU A 14 -21.62 35.99 38.36
CA LEU A 14 -21.76 36.80 37.16
C LEU A 14 -20.40 37.09 36.49
N PHE A 15 -19.36 37.37 37.29
CA PHE A 15 -18.00 37.58 36.77
C PHE A 15 -17.46 36.31 36.09
N VAL A 16 -17.66 35.13 36.70
CA VAL A 16 -17.23 33.83 36.13
C VAL A 16 -17.92 33.57 34.79
N ILE A 17 -19.25 33.75 34.75
CA ILE A 17 -20.01 33.56 33.47
C ILE A 17 -19.50 34.53 32.41
N SER A 18 -19.33 35.81 32.74
CA SER A 18 -18.82 36.83 31.79
C SER A 18 -17.39 36.55 31.33
N LEU A 19 -16.56 35.90 32.14
CA LEU A 19 -15.19 35.51 31.76
C LEU A 19 -15.21 34.38 30.72
N PHE A 20 -16.07 33.37 30.91
CA PHE A 20 -16.24 32.28 29.94
C PHE A 20 -16.87 32.77 28.65
N GLU A 21 -17.90 33.64 28.73
CA GLU A 21 -18.51 34.24 27.51
C GLU A 21 -17.49 35.10 26.75
N ALA A 22 -16.63 35.85 27.41
CA ALA A 22 -15.58 36.66 26.78
C ALA A 22 -14.49 35.81 26.16
N ALA A 23 -14.12 34.68 26.81
CA ALA A 23 -13.16 33.72 26.26
C ALA A 23 -13.70 33.07 24.98
N GLY A 24 -14.95 32.59 24.98
CA GLY A 24 -15.59 32.02 23.78
C GLY A 24 -15.67 33.03 22.63
N ILE A 25 -15.97 34.31 22.89
CA ILE A 25 -15.98 35.34 21.84
C ILE A 25 -14.58 35.58 21.27
N VAL A 26 -13.53 35.49 22.09
CA VAL A 26 -12.14 35.64 21.61
C VAL A 26 -11.71 34.44 20.81
N GLU A 27 -12.05 33.24 21.24
CA GLU A 27 -11.79 32.00 20.50
C GLU A 27 -12.49 32.02 19.15
N ASP A 28 -13.78 32.36 19.10
CA ASP A 28 -14.57 32.39 17.84
C ASP A 28 -14.13 33.50 16.86
N ARG A 29 -13.63 34.64 17.40
CA ARG A 29 -13.37 35.82 16.56
C ARG A 29 -11.91 35.94 16.11
N PHE A 30 -10.99 35.34 16.83
CA PHE A 30 -9.54 35.51 16.59
C PHE A 30 -8.81 34.17 16.40
N ASP A 31 -9.53 33.05 16.42
CA ASP A 31 -8.95 31.68 16.31
C ASP A 31 -7.82 31.42 17.34
N ILE A 32 -7.96 32.01 18.51
CA ILE A 32 -6.99 31.90 19.62
C ILE A 32 -7.62 31.04 20.72
N LEU A 33 -7.10 29.82 20.90
CA LEU A 33 -7.53 28.96 22.00
C LEU A 33 -7.04 29.54 23.33
N ILE A 34 -7.97 29.83 24.27
CA ILE A 34 -7.62 30.27 25.61
C ILE A 34 -7.60 29.07 26.54
N PRO A 35 -6.44 28.66 27.09
CA PRO A 35 -6.35 27.48 27.95
C PRO A 35 -7.28 27.60 29.16
N SER A 36 -8.04 26.55 29.45
CA SER A 36 -8.94 26.49 30.62
C SER A 36 -8.18 26.70 31.92
N SER A 37 -6.90 26.34 31.98
CA SER A 37 -5.97 26.62 33.09
C SER A 37 -5.79 28.12 33.35
N ALA A 38 -5.67 28.93 32.28
CA ALA A 38 -5.53 30.38 32.37
C ALA A 38 -6.82 31.05 32.93
N LEU A 39 -7.98 30.58 32.46
CA LEU A 39 -9.28 31.04 32.95
C LEU A 39 -9.45 30.71 34.46
N PHE A 40 -9.12 29.47 34.85
CA PHE A 40 -9.21 29.02 36.22
C PHE A 40 -8.23 29.75 37.16
N ALA A 41 -6.99 29.98 36.73
CA ALA A 41 -6.00 30.78 37.48
C ALA A 41 -6.48 32.23 37.69
N THR A 42 -7.08 32.86 36.67
CA THR A 42 -7.65 34.20 36.74
C THR A 42 -8.82 34.26 37.71
N MET A 43 -9.72 33.28 37.69
CA MET A 43 -10.83 33.15 38.63
C MET A 43 -10.34 33.03 40.07
N THR A 44 -9.33 32.17 40.29
CA THR A 44 -8.75 31.95 41.62
C THR A 44 -8.09 33.21 42.17
N LEU A 45 -7.34 33.94 41.33
CA LEU A 45 -6.69 35.20 41.66
C LEU A 45 -7.73 36.28 42.03
N VAL A 46 -8.80 36.43 41.24
CA VAL A 46 -9.87 37.41 41.52
C VAL A 46 -10.62 37.07 42.83
N LEU A 47 -10.88 35.79 43.08
CA LEU A 47 -11.49 35.33 44.33
C LEU A 47 -10.59 35.63 45.52
N ALA A 48 -9.29 35.39 45.42
CA ALA A 48 -8.30 35.70 46.48
C ALA A 48 -8.20 37.20 46.76
N ILE A 49 -8.15 38.05 45.74
CA ILE A 49 -8.13 39.52 45.84
C ILE A 49 -9.42 40.02 46.49
N ARG A 50 -10.60 39.52 46.15
CA ARG A 50 -11.87 39.91 46.74
C ARG A 50 -12.01 39.48 48.18
N LEU A 51 -11.56 38.28 48.55
CA LEU A 51 -11.52 37.80 49.92
C LEU A 51 -10.55 38.63 50.76
N GLY A 52 -9.37 38.97 50.23
CA GLY A 52 -8.39 39.85 50.87
C GLY A 52 -8.91 41.29 51.08
N SER A 53 -9.56 41.86 50.05
CA SER A 53 -10.17 43.18 50.12
C SER A 53 -11.32 43.25 51.12
N TRP A 54 -12.13 42.22 51.23
CA TRP A 54 -13.21 42.11 52.22
C TRP A 54 -12.68 41.99 53.63
N ALA A 55 -11.62 41.24 53.88
CA ALA A 55 -10.94 41.14 55.16
C ALA A 55 -10.29 42.46 55.52
N TYR A 56 -9.67 43.21 54.62
CA TYR A 56 -9.08 44.53 54.84
C TYR A 56 -10.14 45.58 55.15
N LEU A 57 -11.24 45.68 54.40
CA LEU A 57 -12.34 46.59 54.63
C LEU A 57 -13.03 46.31 55.97
N GLY A 58 -13.13 45.09 56.41
CA GLY A 58 -13.62 44.70 57.71
C GLY A 58 -12.68 45.15 58.85
N ALA A 59 -11.37 45.21 58.63
CA ALA A 59 -10.38 45.70 59.55
C ALA A 59 -10.36 47.24 59.66
N VAL A 60 -10.52 47.96 58.53
CA VAL A 60 -10.52 49.43 58.46
C VAL A 60 -11.80 50.03 59.06
N GLN A 61 -12.95 49.40 58.96
CA GLN A 61 -14.20 49.91 59.60
C GLN A 61 -14.19 49.80 61.09
N ASN A 62 -13.24 49.11 61.73
CA ASN A 62 -13.10 49.06 63.20
C ASN A 62 -12.16 50.11 63.74
N THR A 63 -11.59 51.04 62.96
CA THR A 63 -10.61 52.04 63.39
C THR A 63 -11.11 53.48 63.42
N SER A 64 -12.37 53.79 63.10
CA SER A 64 -12.91 55.15 63.09
C SER A 64 -14.14 55.29 63.94
N SER A 65 -13.98 55.68 65.24
CA SER A 65 -14.56 56.78 66.01
C SER A 65 -14.35 56.64 67.54
N PRO A 66 -13.97 57.70 68.22
CA PRO A 66 -13.84 57.73 69.72
C PRO A 66 -15.04 58.38 70.37
N SER A 67 -15.80 57.71 71.21
CA SER A 67 -16.46 58.33 72.37
C SER A 67 -16.97 57.30 73.36
N ARG A 68 -16.36 57.44 74.57
CA ARG A 68 -16.76 57.16 75.95
C ARG A 68 -17.75 56.03 76.30
N SER A 69 -17.21 55.23 77.15
CA SER A 69 -17.77 54.50 78.26
C SER A 69 -18.35 53.09 78.01
N ALA A 70 -17.83 52.29 78.94
CA ALA A 70 -18.26 50.97 79.38
C ALA A 70 -17.82 49.74 78.60
N ALA A 71 -16.85 49.13 79.26
CA ALA A 71 -16.62 47.70 79.48
C ALA A 71 -16.82 46.70 78.35
N LYS A 72 -15.69 46.11 78.02
CA LYS A 72 -15.49 44.72 77.65
C LYS A 72 -16.43 44.05 76.61
N GLU A 73 -15.94 43.98 75.35
CA GLU A 73 -15.70 42.72 74.77
C GLU A 73 -14.85 42.93 73.48
N LYS A 74 -13.54 42.63 73.59
CA LYS A 74 -12.65 42.48 72.42
C LYS A 74 -13.07 41.23 71.69
N SER A 75 -14.04 41.30 70.81
CA SER A 75 -14.22 40.31 69.76
C SER A 75 -13.24 40.64 68.63
N SER A 76 -12.01 40.16 68.75
CA SER A 76 -11.12 40.04 67.63
C SER A 76 -11.80 39.08 66.65
N ARG A 77 -12.37 39.59 65.59
CA ARG A 77 -12.77 38.75 64.43
C ARG A 77 -11.50 38.17 63.82
N ARG A 78 -11.00 37.11 64.45
CA ARG A 78 -10.01 36.20 63.85
C ARG A 78 -10.69 35.62 62.64
N VAL A 79 -10.03 35.70 61.47
CA VAL A 79 -10.36 34.87 60.31
C VAL A 79 -10.48 33.45 60.84
N THR A 80 -11.67 32.87 60.79
CA THR A 80 -11.91 31.59 61.45
C THR A 80 -11.02 30.52 60.77
N PRO A 81 -10.57 29.52 61.51
CA PRO A 81 -9.79 28.40 60.92
C PRO A 81 -10.43 27.79 59.67
N LEU A 82 -11.77 27.88 59.61
CA LEU A 82 -12.57 27.42 58.47
C LEU A 82 -12.28 28.22 57.19
N ASN A 83 -12.07 29.55 57.28
CA ASN A 83 -11.77 30.39 56.11
C ASN A 83 -10.36 30.14 55.56
N TRP A 84 -9.40 29.88 56.47
CA TRP A 84 -8.06 29.43 56.05
C TRP A 84 -8.07 28.03 55.44
N ALA A 85 -8.85 27.09 55.99
CA ALA A 85 -9.01 25.75 55.45
C ALA A 85 -9.65 25.78 54.03
N LEU A 86 -10.66 26.64 53.84
CA LEU A 86 -11.27 26.84 52.52
C LEU A 86 -10.29 27.45 51.49
N LEU A 87 -9.49 28.42 51.92
CA LEU A 87 -8.49 29.06 51.02
C LEU A 87 -7.37 28.09 50.65
N ILE A 88 -6.92 27.28 51.59
CA ILE A 88 -5.95 26.22 51.36
C ILE A 88 -6.54 25.13 50.44
N LEU A 89 -7.80 24.74 50.65
CA LEU A 89 -8.48 23.75 49.77
C LEU A 89 -8.62 24.26 48.34
N VAL A 90 -9.01 25.52 48.15
CA VAL A 90 -9.09 26.14 46.81
C VAL A 90 -7.71 26.22 46.15
N LEU A 91 -6.66 26.56 46.95
CA LEU A 91 -5.29 26.57 46.43
C LEU A 91 -4.80 25.17 46.03
N ILE A 92 -5.09 24.18 46.88
CA ILE A 92 -4.75 22.78 46.58
C ILE A 92 -5.50 22.29 45.32
N LEU A 93 -6.80 22.58 45.21
CA LEU A 93 -7.60 22.24 44.02
C LEU A 93 -7.12 22.99 42.79
N SER A 94 -6.71 24.26 42.93
CA SER A 94 -6.13 25.03 41.81
C SER A 94 -4.78 24.48 41.37
N VAL A 95 -3.90 24.13 42.31
CA VAL A 95 -2.62 23.51 42.02
C VAL A 95 -2.86 22.13 41.37
N PHE A 96 -3.78 21.33 41.90
CA PHE A 96 -4.13 20.03 41.35
C PHE A 96 -4.71 20.13 39.94
N TYR A 97 -5.52 21.17 39.68
CA TYR A 97 -6.08 21.41 38.34
C TYR A 97 -5.03 21.91 37.34
N VAL A 98 -4.13 22.81 37.74
CA VAL A 98 -3.04 23.35 36.91
C VAL A 98 -1.93 22.32 36.68
N THR A 99 -1.73 21.38 37.63
CA THR A 99 -0.74 20.31 37.47
C THR A 99 -1.32 19.03 36.87
N LYS A 100 -2.63 18.97 36.65
CA LYS A 100 -3.25 17.87 35.90
C LYS A 100 -3.00 18.14 34.44
N ASP A 101 -2.16 17.32 33.84
CA ASP A 101 -1.95 17.33 32.39
C ASP A 101 -3.31 17.34 31.68
N ASN A 102 -3.59 18.42 30.97
CA ASN A 102 -4.83 18.52 30.19
C ASN A 102 -4.62 17.66 28.93
N PRO A 103 -5.36 16.57 28.76
CA PRO A 103 -5.14 15.71 27.58
C PRO A 103 -5.22 16.47 26.27
N HIS A 104 -6.06 17.48 26.19
CA HIS A 104 -6.22 18.31 25.00
C HIS A 104 -4.98 19.19 24.71
N GLU A 105 -4.40 19.86 25.73
CA GLU A 105 -3.16 20.64 25.57
C GLU A 105 -1.99 19.71 25.21
N MET A 106 -1.86 18.56 25.86
CA MET A 106 -0.83 17.56 25.55
C MET A 106 -0.94 17.06 24.12
N ILE A 107 -2.16 16.83 23.59
CA ILE A 107 -2.37 16.42 22.20
C ILE A 107 -1.91 17.51 21.25
N LEU A 108 -2.26 18.78 21.49
CA LEU A 108 -1.94 19.89 20.57
C LEU A 108 -0.46 20.28 20.61
N GLU A 109 0.17 20.28 21.77
CA GLU A 109 1.52 20.80 21.94
C GLU A 109 2.61 19.72 21.75
N ASP A 110 2.37 18.50 22.22
CA ASP A 110 3.38 17.43 22.23
C ASP A 110 3.14 16.36 21.16
N VAL A 111 1.90 15.90 21.00
CA VAL A 111 1.60 14.71 20.17
C VAL A 111 1.43 15.06 18.70
N LEU A 112 0.73 16.16 18.37
CA LEU A 112 0.49 16.53 16.98
C LEU A 112 1.77 16.83 16.17
N PRO A 113 2.76 17.59 16.68
CA PRO A 113 4.01 17.82 15.97
C PRO A 113 4.77 16.53 15.66
N GLU A 114 4.80 15.57 16.61
CA GLU A 114 5.45 14.28 16.40
C GLU A 114 4.72 13.43 15.34
N ILE A 115 3.37 13.48 15.33
CA ILE A 115 2.55 12.80 14.31
C ILE A 115 2.81 13.40 12.93
N GLU A 116 2.88 14.72 12.82
CA GLU A 116 3.11 15.42 11.55
C GLU A 116 4.51 15.15 11.00
N GLU A 117 5.52 15.15 11.86
CA GLU A 117 6.88 14.78 11.49
C GLU A 117 6.95 13.33 11.01
N ALA A 118 6.41 12.39 11.79
CA ALA A 118 6.38 10.97 11.44
C ALA A 118 5.61 10.73 10.14
N LEU A 119 4.49 11.42 9.93
CA LEU A 119 3.72 11.34 8.69
C LEU A 119 4.53 11.89 7.50
N GLY A 120 5.27 12.99 7.70
CA GLY A 120 6.17 13.56 6.70
C GLY A 120 7.28 12.59 6.28
N GLN A 121 7.78 11.80 7.22
CA GLN A 121 8.79 10.76 7.01
C GLN A 121 8.20 9.42 6.48
N GLY A 122 6.86 9.28 6.45
CA GLY A 122 6.19 8.03 6.08
C GLY A 122 6.24 6.95 7.16
N ASP A 123 6.53 7.33 8.40
CA ASP A 123 6.55 6.42 9.56
C ASP A 123 5.13 6.11 10.04
N VAL A 124 4.52 5.14 9.35
CA VAL A 124 3.15 4.66 9.65
C VAL A 124 3.02 4.15 11.09
N ARG A 125 4.07 3.52 11.63
CA ARG A 125 4.03 2.93 12.96
C ARG A 125 3.91 4.00 14.04
N THR A 126 4.78 5.00 14.02
CA THR A 126 4.75 6.09 14.99
C THR A 126 3.42 6.85 14.94
N VAL A 127 2.92 7.17 13.74
CA VAL A 127 1.62 7.81 13.57
C VAL A 127 0.50 6.95 14.18
N TYR A 128 0.47 5.65 13.88
CA TYR A 128 -0.55 4.73 14.38
C TYR A 128 -0.51 4.62 15.91
N GLU A 129 0.66 4.35 16.49
CA GLU A 129 0.84 4.17 17.95
C GLU A 129 0.52 5.46 18.72
N LYS A 130 0.96 6.63 18.22
CA LYS A 130 0.67 7.93 18.85
C LYS A 130 -0.81 8.31 18.76
N CYS A 131 -1.43 8.15 17.57
CA CYS A 131 -2.86 8.43 17.41
C CYS A 131 -3.71 7.52 18.28
N THR A 132 -3.45 6.22 18.32
CA THR A 132 -4.24 5.27 19.11
C THR A 132 -4.09 5.51 20.59
N ALA A 133 -2.88 5.75 21.08
CA ALA A 133 -2.64 6.06 22.49
C ALA A 133 -3.33 7.37 22.94
N ALA A 134 -3.27 8.41 22.10
CA ALA A 134 -3.93 9.68 22.39
C ALA A 134 -5.46 9.57 22.33
N LEU A 135 -6.03 8.79 21.40
CA LEU A 135 -7.46 8.53 21.31
C LEU A 135 -8.01 7.69 22.46
N GLU A 136 -7.20 6.85 23.11
CA GLU A 136 -7.58 6.19 24.37
C GLU A 136 -7.76 7.17 25.53
N ALA A 137 -7.01 8.28 25.51
CA ALA A 137 -7.09 9.32 26.55
C ALA A 137 -8.22 10.32 26.29
N GLU A 138 -8.41 10.73 25.04
CA GLU A 138 -9.44 11.70 24.63
C GLU A 138 -9.88 11.44 23.18
N GLU A 139 -11.20 11.42 22.98
CA GLU A 139 -11.78 11.38 21.63
C GLU A 139 -11.51 12.68 20.89
N ASN A 140 -10.78 12.61 19.77
CA ASN A 140 -10.34 13.77 19.00
C ASN A 140 -10.46 13.50 17.51
N GLU A 141 -11.19 14.36 16.78
CA GLU A 141 -11.44 14.19 15.35
C GLU A 141 -10.18 14.39 14.50
N PHE A 142 -9.26 15.29 14.90
CA PHE A 142 -7.98 15.48 14.22
C PHE A 142 -7.15 14.20 14.28
N LEU A 143 -7.00 13.59 15.45
CA LEU A 143 -6.28 12.33 15.61
C LEU A 143 -6.91 11.19 14.79
N ARG A 144 -8.24 11.14 14.74
CA ARG A 144 -8.93 10.17 13.86
C ARG A 144 -8.62 10.39 12.39
N ASN A 145 -8.51 11.63 11.96
CA ASN A 145 -8.16 11.95 10.59
C ASN A 145 -6.71 11.58 10.26
N TYR A 146 -5.76 11.80 11.18
CA TYR A 146 -4.38 11.31 11.01
C TYR A 146 -4.32 9.77 10.99
N LEU A 147 -5.03 9.11 11.89
CA LEU A 147 -5.11 7.66 11.91
C LEU A 147 -5.64 7.08 10.57
N LYS A 148 -6.71 7.67 10.01
CA LYS A 148 -7.26 7.27 8.70
C LYS A 148 -6.27 7.44 7.54
N LYS A 149 -5.27 8.34 7.65
CA LYS A 149 -4.24 8.52 6.61
C LYS A 149 -3.26 7.34 6.56
N VAL A 150 -3.02 6.71 7.70
CA VAL A 150 -2.06 5.61 7.85
C VAL A 150 -2.72 4.24 8.01
N THR A 151 -4.05 4.17 8.00
CA THR A 151 -4.80 2.92 8.14
C THR A 151 -5.67 2.62 6.92
N ARG A 152 -6.07 1.37 6.83
CA ARG A 152 -7.05 0.87 5.87
C ARG A 152 -8.11 0.06 6.60
N ARG A 153 -9.37 0.26 6.25
CA ARG A 153 -10.47 -0.57 6.76
C ARG A 153 -10.46 -1.94 6.14
N VAL A 154 -10.44 -2.96 6.97
CA VAL A 154 -10.43 -4.36 6.57
C VAL A 154 -11.40 -5.17 7.43
N ASP A 155 -11.95 -6.22 6.85
CA ASP A 155 -12.67 -7.26 7.59
C ASP A 155 -11.74 -8.47 7.76
N ILE A 156 -11.72 -9.06 8.95
CA ILE A 156 -10.95 -10.28 9.24
C ILE A 156 -11.93 -11.38 9.65
N LEU A 157 -12.04 -12.36 8.79
CA LEU A 157 -12.87 -13.53 8.97
C LEU A 157 -12.00 -14.78 9.10
N THR A 158 -12.52 -15.80 9.75
CA THR A 158 -11.90 -17.14 9.81
C THR A 158 -12.94 -18.20 9.50
N ASN A 159 -12.49 -19.35 8.98
CA ASN A 159 -13.35 -20.52 8.73
C ASN A 159 -13.99 -21.08 10.00
N THR A 160 -13.51 -20.68 11.18
CA THR A 160 -14.08 -21.00 12.50
C THR A 160 -14.27 -19.68 13.24
N GLU A 161 -15.47 -19.37 13.72
CA GLU A 161 -15.76 -18.15 14.47
C GLU A 161 -15.17 -18.17 15.88
N GLY A 162 -14.97 -16.99 16.46
CA GLY A 162 -14.54 -16.81 17.84
C GLY A 162 -13.04 -16.99 18.08
N VAL A 163 -12.22 -16.97 17.03
CA VAL A 163 -10.76 -17.03 17.10
C VAL A 163 -10.21 -15.72 17.60
N ASP A 164 -9.37 -15.72 18.62
CA ASP A 164 -8.66 -14.53 19.09
C ASP A 164 -7.58 -14.14 18.07
N VAL A 165 -7.61 -12.87 17.63
CA VAL A 165 -6.69 -12.33 16.64
C VAL A 165 -5.85 -11.23 17.24
N TYR A 166 -4.57 -11.24 16.90
CA TYR A 166 -3.58 -10.25 17.31
C TYR A 166 -2.79 -9.81 16.10
N PHE A 167 -2.21 -8.59 16.16
CA PHE A 167 -1.20 -8.14 15.21
C PHE A 167 -0.01 -7.52 15.93
N ARG A 168 1.11 -7.37 15.22
CA ARG A 168 2.26 -6.58 15.62
C ARG A 168 2.94 -5.98 14.40
N PHE A 169 3.61 -4.85 14.57
CA PHE A 169 4.51 -4.31 13.55
C PHE A 169 5.76 -5.17 13.43
N ARG A 170 6.28 -5.30 12.21
CA ARG A 170 7.50 -6.07 11.94
C ARG A 170 8.75 -5.21 11.82
N PHE A 171 8.61 -3.97 11.39
CA PHE A 171 9.70 -3.04 11.13
C PHE A 171 9.47 -1.70 11.84
N PRO A 172 10.58 -0.93 12.18
CA PRO A 172 12.00 -1.32 12.07
C PRO A 172 12.39 -2.45 13.02
N GLU A 173 11.69 -2.64 14.13
CA GLU A 173 11.83 -3.71 15.10
C GLU A 173 10.47 -4.35 15.37
N GLU A 174 10.46 -5.64 15.73
CA GLU A 174 9.21 -6.31 16.07
C GLU A 174 8.54 -5.68 17.29
N GLY A 175 7.33 -5.16 17.08
CA GLY A 175 6.50 -4.60 18.14
C GLY A 175 5.87 -5.64 19.05
N PRO A 176 5.23 -5.20 20.16
CA PRO A 176 4.43 -6.08 20.99
C PRO A 176 3.18 -6.56 20.24
N TRP A 177 2.64 -7.73 20.68
CA TRP A 177 1.37 -8.22 20.18
C TRP A 177 0.20 -7.36 20.71
N VAL A 178 -0.56 -6.79 19.78
CA VAL A 178 -1.78 -6.00 20.05
C VAL A 178 -2.99 -6.88 19.75
N LYS A 179 -3.89 -7.04 20.71
CA LYS A 179 -5.13 -7.81 20.53
C LYS A 179 -6.13 -7.01 19.71
N LEU A 180 -6.64 -7.61 18.62
CA LEU A 180 -7.71 -7.04 17.80
C LEU A 180 -9.11 -7.45 18.28
N GLY A 181 -9.25 -8.67 18.77
CA GLY A 181 -10.54 -9.21 19.23
C GLY A 181 -10.76 -10.64 18.76
N LYS A 182 -12.04 -11.02 18.67
CA LYS A 182 -12.48 -12.35 18.18
C LYS A 182 -13.16 -12.24 16.82
N THR A 183 -12.87 -13.17 15.92
CA THR A 183 -13.52 -13.24 14.60
C THR A 183 -15.02 -13.55 14.71
N PRO A 184 -15.91 -13.00 13.84
CA PRO A 184 -15.58 -12.07 12.76
C PRO A 184 -15.26 -10.65 13.26
N LEU A 185 -14.20 -10.03 12.74
CA LEU A 185 -13.83 -8.65 13.01
C LEU A 185 -14.12 -7.82 11.76
N LEU A 186 -15.01 -6.83 11.90
CA LEU A 186 -15.50 -6.05 10.77
C LEU A 186 -15.06 -4.59 10.87
N GLN A 187 -14.73 -3.98 9.74
CA GLN A 187 -14.39 -2.56 9.61
C GLN A 187 -13.25 -2.11 10.54
N LEU A 188 -12.22 -2.94 10.70
CA LEU A 188 -11.02 -2.60 11.47
C LEU A 188 -10.14 -1.61 10.71
N ASP A 189 -9.65 -0.59 11.40
CA ASP A 189 -8.63 0.32 10.91
C ASP A 189 -7.22 -0.31 11.12
N MET A 190 -6.73 -1.05 10.13
CA MET A 190 -5.42 -1.70 10.17
C MET A 190 -4.32 -0.81 9.59
N PRO A 191 -3.14 -0.69 10.25
CA PRO A 191 -2.06 0.16 9.76
C PRO A 191 -1.50 -0.33 8.41
N ASN A 192 -1.22 0.62 7.51
CA ASN A 192 -0.64 0.39 6.19
C ASN A 192 0.87 0.07 6.30
N ALA A 193 1.20 -0.99 6.99
CA ALA A 193 2.56 -1.41 7.29
C ALA A 193 2.74 -2.91 7.07
N SER A 194 3.98 -3.38 7.16
CA SER A 194 4.28 -4.81 7.26
C SER A 194 3.95 -5.31 8.67
N LEU A 195 3.07 -6.30 8.74
CA LEU A 195 2.49 -6.80 9.98
C LEU A 195 2.71 -8.30 10.11
N ALA A 196 2.87 -8.78 11.35
CA ALA A 196 2.62 -10.16 11.68
C ALA A 196 1.23 -10.28 12.33
N MET A 197 0.46 -11.27 11.94
CA MET A 197 -0.83 -11.61 12.55
C MET A 197 -0.71 -12.94 13.28
N ARG A 198 -1.39 -13.06 14.42
CA ARG A 198 -1.49 -14.30 15.20
C ARG A 198 -2.95 -14.64 15.44
N PHE A 199 -3.27 -15.90 15.24
CA PHE A 199 -4.59 -16.50 15.42
C PHE A 199 -4.47 -17.58 16.49
N ASP A 200 -5.12 -17.41 17.63
CA ASP A 200 -5.09 -18.38 18.70
C ASP A 200 -6.23 -19.41 18.51
N VAL A 201 -5.86 -20.67 18.31
CA VAL A 201 -6.76 -21.79 18.10
C VAL A 201 -6.60 -22.81 19.24
N ALA A 202 -7.46 -23.82 19.29
CA ALA A 202 -7.33 -24.90 20.29
C ALA A 202 -5.95 -25.56 20.22
N GLY A 203 -5.24 -25.55 21.33
CA GLY A 203 -3.91 -26.19 21.47
C GLY A 203 -2.71 -25.34 20.99
N GLY A 204 -2.89 -24.09 20.53
CA GLY A 204 -1.77 -23.24 20.14
C GLY A 204 -2.16 -22.04 19.29
N SER A 205 -1.23 -21.56 18.48
CA SER A 205 -1.46 -20.40 17.61
C SER A 205 -0.84 -20.57 16.24
N TYR A 206 -1.43 -19.91 15.24
CA TYR A 206 -0.84 -19.73 13.92
C TYR A 206 -0.41 -18.28 13.72
N GLN A 207 0.73 -18.09 13.07
CA GLN A 207 1.24 -16.78 12.72
C GLN A 207 1.40 -16.69 11.20
N THR A 208 1.14 -15.51 10.65
CA THR A 208 1.40 -15.20 9.25
C THR A 208 1.86 -13.75 9.13
N ASN A 209 2.72 -13.47 8.17
CA ASN A 209 3.11 -12.11 7.84
C ASN A 209 2.20 -11.59 6.72
N THR A 210 1.80 -10.33 6.84
CA THR A 210 0.91 -9.68 5.88
C THR A 210 1.18 -8.17 5.86
N SER A 211 0.47 -7.47 5.03
CA SER A 211 0.36 -6.00 5.08
C SER A 211 -1.09 -5.61 4.85
N ALA A 212 -1.49 -4.42 5.29
CA ALA A 212 -2.83 -3.94 5.02
C ALA A 212 -3.14 -3.81 3.52
N TYR A 213 -2.11 -3.66 2.67
CA TYR A 213 -2.25 -3.68 1.22
C TYR A 213 -2.56 -5.08 0.67
N SER A 214 -2.10 -6.12 1.34
CA SER A 214 -2.39 -7.51 0.98
C SER A 214 -3.78 -7.96 1.46
N LEU A 215 -4.31 -7.29 2.50
CA LEU A 215 -5.68 -7.47 2.95
C LEU A 215 -6.59 -6.69 2.00
N GLU A 216 -7.31 -7.37 1.13
CA GLU A 216 -8.20 -6.72 0.17
C GLU A 216 -9.32 -5.96 0.90
N ASN A 217 -9.79 -4.85 0.30
CA ASN A 217 -11.01 -4.17 0.77
C ASN A 217 -12.20 -5.13 0.68
N GLY A 218 -12.65 -5.64 1.81
CA GLY A 218 -13.71 -6.64 1.89
C GLY A 218 -13.29 -7.87 2.71
N ASN A 219 -13.93 -8.99 2.46
CA ASN A 219 -13.83 -10.19 3.26
C ASN A 219 -12.47 -10.90 3.11
N ASN A 220 -11.58 -10.69 4.08
CA ASN A 220 -10.37 -11.48 4.23
C ASN A 220 -10.67 -12.71 5.09
N GLU A 221 -10.99 -13.81 4.47
CA GLU A 221 -11.21 -15.09 5.14
C GLU A 221 -9.88 -15.85 5.27
N PHE A 222 -9.39 -15.97 6.50
CA PHE A 222 -8.23 -16.80 6.81
C PHE A 222 -8.71 -18.23 7.13
N ILE A 223 -8.06 -19.19 6.51
CA ILE A 223 -8.39 -20.61 6.67
C ILE A 223 -7.37 -21.19 7.63
N LEU A 224 -7.85 -21.58 8.82
CA LEU A 224 -7.04 -22.13 9.89
C LEU A 224 -7.33 -23.63 10.04
N PRO A 225 -6.35 -24.47 10.36
CA PRO A 225 -6.62 -25.81 10.87
C PRO A 225 -7.36 -25.74 12.21
N THR A 226 -8.20 -26.72 12.49
CA THR A 226 -9.02 -26.77 13.73
C THR A 226 -8.18 -26.96 14.99
N GLU A 227 -7.00 -27.55 14.87
CA GLU A 227 -6.05 -27.77 15.96
C GLU A 227 -4.66 -27.30 15.54
N ALA A 228 -3.87 -26.82 16.50
CA ALA A 228 -2.48 -26.43 16.24
C ALA A 228 -1.63 -27.68 15.99
N THR A 229 -1.55 -28.10 14.74
CA THR A 229 -0.68 -29.18 14.31
C THR A 229 0.56 -28.64 13.63
N GLY A 230 1.73 -28.73 14.29
CA GLY A 230 3.02 -28.53 13.64
C GLY A 230 3.48 -27.08 13.44
N SER A 231 3.02 -26.14 14.28
CA SER A 231 3.53 -24.75 14.27
C SER A 231 5.05 -24.64 14.49
N ASP A 232 5.68 -25.67 15.09
CA ASP A 232 7.10 -25.71 15.43
C ASP A 232 7.87 -26.77 14.63
N SER A 233 7.62 -26.93 13.34
CA SER A 233 8.43 -27.81 12.49
C SER A 233 9.77 -27.13 12.19
N PRO A 234 10.91 -27.60 12.73
CA PRO A 234 12.20 -26.97 12.48
C PRO A 234 12.52 -26.90 10.98
N GLY A 235 12.96 -25.74 10.52
CA GLY A 235 13.29 -25.51 9.11
C GLY A 235 12.11 -25.29 8.18
N MET A 236 10.90 -25.09 8.73
CA MET A 236 9.69 -24.75 7.96
C MET A 236 9.14 -23.40 8.40
N VAL A 237 8.43 -22.74 7.49
CA VAL A 237 7.67 -21.51 7.75
C VAL A 237 6.18 -21.81 7.57
N THR A 238 5.35 -21.37 8.51
CA THR A 238 3.90 -21.60 8.50
C THR A 238 3.16 -20.47 7.79
N PHE A 239 2.21 -20.85 6.94
CA PHE A 239 1.26 -19.94 6.31
C PHE A 239 -0.17 -20.37 6.61
N VAL A 240 -1.02 -19.42 6.98
CA VAL A 240 -2.46 -19.64 7.04
C VAL A 240 -3.03 -19.70 5.63
N GLY A 241 -4.09 -20.47 5.44
CA GLY A 241 -4.79 -20.50 4.16
C GLY A 241 -5.61 -19.23 3.94
N ALA A 242 -5.77 -18.83 2.71
CA ALA A 242 -6.56 -17.65 2.32
C ALA A 242 -6.94 -17.70 0.84
N LYS A 243 -7.58 -16.63 0.36
CA LYS A 243 -7.73 -16.34 -1.08
C LYS A 243 -6.60 -15.44 -1.55
N SER A 244 -6.04 -15.72 -2.70
CA SER A 244 -5.03 -14.86 -3.33
C SER A 244 -5.20 -14.82 -4.83
N ARG A 245 -4.70 -13.73 -5.45
CA ARG A 245 -4.47 -13.63 -6.89
C ARG A 245 -3.01 -13.95 -7.19
N LEU A 246 -2.76 -14.46 -8.38
CA LEU A 246 -1.40 -14.51 -8.89
C LEU A 246 -0.96 -13.09 -9.31
N ARG A 247 0.25 -12.73 -8.91
CA ARG A 247 0.82 -11.40 -9.15
C ARG A 247 2.01 -11.46 -10.11
N PHE A 248 1.94 -12.39 -11.05
CA PHE A 248 2.92 -12.48 -12.13
C PHE A 248 2.39 -11.76 -13.36
N PRO A 249 3.25 -11.07 -14.13
CA PRO A 249 2.88 -10.48 -15.41
C PRO A 249 2.18 -11.49 -16.32
N GLY A 250 1.11 -11.06 -16.98
CA GLY A 250 0.34 -11.93 -17.86
C GLY A 250 -0.66 -12.88 -17.17
N LEU A 251 -0.70 -12.91 -15.81
CA LEU A 251 -1.65 -13.73 -15.05
C LEU A 251 -2.77 -12.92 -14.37
N ASP A 252 -2.87 -11.64 -14.67
CA ASP A 252 -3.80 -10.70 -14.02
C ASP A 252 -5.27 -11.01 -14.28
N HIS A 253 -5.57 -11.73 -15.36
CA HIS A 253 -6.93 -12.19 -15.72
C HIS A 253 -7.40 -13.33 -14.79
N ILE A 254 -6.49 -14.00 -14.08
CA ILE A 254 -6.82 -15.11 -13.20
C ILE A 254 -7.37 -14.56 -11.87
N GLY A 255 -8.62 -14.88 -11.59
CA GLY A 255 -9.30 -14.43 -10.36
C GLY A 255 -8.72 -15.04 -9.08
N LEU A 256 -9.26 -14.60 -7.93
CA LEU A 256 -8.94 -15.12 -6.61
C LEU A 256 -9.15 -16.65 -6.53
N LYS A 257 -8.18 -17.37 -5.97
CA LYS A 257 -8.29 -18.80 -5.64
C LYS A 257 -7.95 -19.03 -4.18
N GLU A 258 -8.62 -20.00 -3.57
CA GLU A 258 -8.32 -20.44 -2.23
C GLU A 258 -7.14 -21.42 -2.22
N TYR A 259 -6.20 -21.21 -1.32
CA TYR A 259 -5.11 -22.13 -1.03
C TYR A 259 -5.18 -22.59 0.43
N PRO A 260 -4.77 -23.85 0.72
CA PRO A 260 -4.81 -24.38 2.08
C PRO A 260 -3.77 -23.73 2.99
N PRO A 261 -3.93 -23.78 4.32
CA PRO A 261 -2.83 -23.54 5.24
C PRO A 261 -1.72 -24.56 5.00
N PHE A 262 -0.46 -24.12 5.05
CA PHE A 262 0.68 -24.95 4.70
C PHE A 262 1.95 -24.57 5.47
N LEU A 263 2.87 -25.53 5.56
CA LEU A 263 4.26 -25.31 5.92
C LEU A 263 5.08 -25.31 4.64
N ILE A 264 6.07 -24.41 4.53
CA ILE A 264 7.02 -24.39 3.41
C ILE A 264 8.45 -24.48 3.94
N SER A 265 9.31 -25.22 3.28
CA SER A 265 10.71 -25.34 3.64
C SER A 265 11.40 -23.98 3.64
N LYS A 266 12.14 -23.66 4.72
CA LYS A 266 12.86 -22.37 4.84
C LYS A 266 13.90 -22.19 3.73
N LYS A 267 14.46 -23.31 3.22
CA LYS A 267 15.49 -23.37 2.16
C LYS A 267 15.08 -24.31 1.04
N GLU A 268 15.78 -24.20 -0.07
CA GLU A 268 15.76 -25.18 -1.17
C GLU A 268 16.21 -26.57 -0.69
N ALA A 269 15.77 -27.65 -1.36
CA ALA A 269 16.22 -29.00 -1.07
C ALA A 269 17.68 -29.20 -1.50
N THR A 270 18.47 -29.83 -0.62
CA THR A 270 19.91 -30.02 -0.83
C THR A 270 20.25 -31.29 -1.59
N ASN A 271 21.43 -31.33 -2.19
CA ASN A 271 22.02 -32.53 -2.77
C ASN A 271 22.05 -33.69 -1.77
N GLN A 272 22.37 -33.44 -0.50
CA GLN A 272 22.40 -34.47 0.54
C GLN A 272 21.03 -35.06 0.80
N GLU A 273 19.99 -34.24 0.88
CA GLU A 273 18.63 -34.72 1.10
C GLU A 273 18.12 -35.54 -0.08
N TYR A 274 18.40 -35.11 -1.32
CA TYR A 274 18.04 -35.85 -2.50
C TYR A 274 18.79 -37.17 -2.61
N ALA A 275 20.07 -37.22 -2.24
CA ALA A 275 20.84 -38.46 -2.21
C ALA A 275 20.26 -39.52 -1.26
N LEU A 276 19.63 -39.13 -0.16
CA LEU A 276 18.90 -40.08 0.71
C LEU A 276 17.72 -40.73 0.00
N PHE A 277 16.98 -39.96 -0.82
CA PHE A 277 15.90 -40.50 -1.65
C PHE A 277 16.46 -41.45 -2.72
N LEU A 278 17.44 -41.02 -3.50
CA LEU A 278 18.04 -41.76 -4.59
C LEU A 278 18.62 -43.11 -4.14
N ASN A 279 19.22 -43.17 -2.95
CA ASN A 279 19.87 -44.37 -2.39
C ASN A 279 18.92 -45.22 -1.56
N SER A 280 17.63 -44.92 -1.48
CA SER A 280 16.63 -45.70 -0.77
C SER A 280 15.81 -46.57 -1.75
N GLU A 281 15.14 -47.59 -1.20
CA GLU A 281 14.20 -48.42 -1.97
C GLU A 281 13.03 -47.58 -2.54
N ALA A 282 12.71 -46.48 -1.90
CA ALA A 282 11.67 -45.55 -2.31
C ALA A 282 11.89 -44.95 -3.71
N TYR A 283 13.14 -44.84 -4.19
CA TYR A 283 13.41 -44.34 -5.56
C TYR A 283 12.81 -45.25 -6.64
N SER A 284 12.72 -46.55 -6.37
CA SER A 284 12.13 -47.55 -7.29
C SER A 284 10.64 -47.79 -7.02
N ASP A 285 10.07 -47.20 -5.96
CA ASP A 285 8.65 -47.33 -5.64
C ASP A 285 7.79 -46.47 -6.57
N THR A 286 7.16 -47.14 -7.54
CA THR A 286 6.31 -46.47 -8.54
C THR A 286 5.11 -45.71 -7.95
N ALA A 287 4.70 -46.02 -6.70
CA ALA A 287 3.64 -45.28 -6.02
C ALA A 287 4.01 -43.80 -5.72
N LEU A 288 5.30 -43.47 -5.68
CA LEU A 288 5.79 -42.12 -5.48
C LEU A 288 5.86 -41.32 -6.77
N TRP A 289 5.81 -41.97 -7.92
CA TRP A 289 5.99 -41.31 -9.23
C TRP A 289 4.65 -41.01 -9.92
N ASP A 290 4.61 -39.92 -10.68
CA ASP A 290 3.45 -39.57 -11.50
C ASP A 290 3.51 -40.32 -12.82
N CYS A 291 3.27 -41.62 -12.79
CA CYS A 291 3.30 -42.52 -13.95
C CYS A 291 2.22 -43.63 -13.84
N PRO A 292 1.76 -44.24 -14.96
CA PRO A 292 2.15 -43.90 -16.34
C PRO A 292 1.75 -42.49 -16.75
N VAL A 293 2.43 -41.91 -17.74
CA VAL A 293 2.17 -40.53 -18.19
C VAL A 293 2.05 -40.49 -19.72
N VAL A 294 1.18 -39.62 -20.22
CA VAL A 294 1.07 -39.38 -21.68
C VAL A 294 1.94 -38.16 -22.05
N LEU A 295 2.96 -38.39 -22.88
CA LEU A 295 3.85 -37.34 -23.36
C LEU A 295 3.81 -37.33 -24.92
N GLY A 296 3.43 -36.19 -25.50
CA GLY A 296 3.31 -36.06 -26.94
C GLY A 296 2.34 -37.09 -27.58
N GLY A 297 1.29 -37.48 -26.85
CA GLY A 297 0.30 -38.44 -27.31
C GLY A 297 0.72 -39.91 -27.14
N VAL A 298 1.90 -40.19 -26.57
CA VAL A 298 2.42 -41.57 -26.30
C VAL A 298 2.38 -41.83 -24.81
N GLU A 299 1.81 -42.97 -24.41
CA GLU A 299 1.83 -43.44 -23.02
C GLU A 299 3.22 -44.00 -22.68
N ILE A 300 3.82 -43.46 -21.62
CA ILE A 300 5.14 -43.86 -21.10
C ILE A 300 4.91 -44.62 -19.80
N SER A 301 5.41 -45.84 -19.72
CA SER A 301 5.35 -46.66 -18.51
C SER A 301 6.20 -46.04 -17.38
N CYS A 302 5.98 -46.48 -16.13
CA CYS A 302 6.84 -46.06 -15.01
C CYS A 302 8.29 -46.49 -15.21
N GLU A 303 8.53 -47.68 -15.71
CA GLU A 303 9.88 -48.21 -15.99
C GLU A 303 10.60 -47.39 -17.05
N ASP A 304 9.91 -47.08 -18.15
CA ASP A 304 10.45 -46.23 -19.22
C ASP A 304 10.69 -44.81 -18.78
N LEU A 305 9.82 -44.26 -17.89
CA LEU A 305 10.00 -42.92 -17.34
C LEU A 305 11.24 -42.86 -16.44
N LEU A 306 11.37 -43.79 -15.49
CA LEU A 306 12.51 -43.84 -14.54
C LEU A 306 13.83 -44.08 -15.29
N SER A 307 13.84 -44.88 -16.35
CA SER A 307 15.04 -45.15 -17.17
C SER A 307 15.64 -43.89 -17.81
N ARG A 308 14.87 -42.78 -17.93
CA ARG A 308 15.31 -41.50 -18.50
C ARG A 308 16.06 -40.63 -17.45
N PHE A 309 15.90 -40.94 -16.16
CA PHE A 309 16.47 -40.12 -15.10
C PHE A 309 17.87 -40.60 -14.71
N VAL A 310 18.80 -40.41 -15.62
CA VAL A 310 20.20 -40.79 -15.46
C VAL A 310 21.12 -39.56 -15.41
N ASP A 311 22.26 -39.76 -14.78
CA ASP A 311 23.34 -38.79 -14.63
C ASP A 311 24.30 -38.79 -15.83
N GLU A 312 25.39 -38.00 -15.76
CA GLU A 312 26.41 -37.96 -16.84
C GLU A 312 27.10 -39.30 -17.11
N THR A 313 26.98 -40.29 -16.20
CA THR A 313 27.56 -41.63 -16.34
C THR A 313 26.55 -42.70 -16.67
N ASN A 314 25.31 -42.33 -17.02
CA ASN A 314 24.15 -43.20 -17.22
C ASN A 314 23.75 -44.02 -15.98
N SER A 315 24.11 -43.57 -14.79
CA SER A 315 23.64 -44.10 -13.52
C SER A 315 22.38 -43.31 -13.06
N PRO A 316 21.43 -43.91 -12.33
CA PRO A 316 20.27 -43.17 -11.83
C PRO A 316 20.67 -41.93 -11.05
N GLY A 317 19.97 -40.80 -11.24
CA GLY A 317 20.20 -39.59 -10.47
C GLY A 317 20.16 -38.29 -11.29
N PRO A 318 20.30 -37.13 -10.64
CA PRO A 318 20.28 -35.82 -11.26
C PRO A 318 21.26 -35.68 -12.44
N ALA A 319 20.84 -34.96 -13.48
CA ALA A 319 21.52 -34.92 -14.78
C ALA A 319 23.02 -34.55 -14.73
N HIS A 320 23.45 -33.80 -13.69
CA HIS A 320 24.81 -33.27 -13.56
C HIS A 320 25.64 -34.01 -12.51
N TRP A 321 25.11 -35.10 -11.93
CA TRP A 321 25.84 -35.96 -11.03
C TRP A 321 26.71 -36.96 -11.78
N LYS A 322 27.51 -37.73 -11.05
CA LYS A 322 28.29 -38.83 -11.61
C LYS A 322 28.25 -40.01 -10.66
N TYR A 323 28.02 -41.20 -11.23
CA TYR A 323 27.94 -42.45 -10.46
C TYR A 323 26.91 -42.35 -9.31
N SER A 324 25.75 -41.76 -9.60
CA SER A 324 24.67 -41.49 -8.62
C SER A 324 25.11 -40.64 -7.41
N ASN A 325 26.15 -39.82 -7.56
CA ASN A 325 26.66 -38.99 -6.50
C ASN A 325 26.82 -37.51 -6.95
N TYR A 326 26.54 -36.62 -6.02
CA TYR A 326 26.78 -35.17 -6.21
C TYR A 326 28.28 -34.83 -6.17
N PRO A 327 28.70 -33.69 -6.73
CA PRO A 327 30.09 -33.28 -6.73
C PRO A 327 30.64 -33.14 -5.28
N ARG A 328 31.91 -33.52 -5.11
CA ARG A 328 32.56 -33.49 -3.80
C ARG A 328 32.54 -32.08 -3.20
N GLY A 329 32.11 -31.95 -1.97
CA GLY A 329 32.00 -30.69 -1.23
C GLY A 329 30.65 -29.98 -1.40
N GLN A 330 29.76 -30.47 -2.28
CA GLN A 330 28.47 -29.80 -2.60
C GLN A 330 27.26 -30.43 -1.90
N LYS A 331 27.43 -31.05 -0.73
CA LYS A 331 26.33 -31.67 0.01
C LYS A 331 25.21 -30.69 0.39
N ASN A 332 25.55 -29.44 0.72
CA ASN A 332 24.64 -28.40 1.16
C ASN A 332 24.25 -27.43 0.02
N TYR A 333 24.62 -27.72 -1.23
CA TYR A 333 24.16 -26.96 -2.38
C TYR A 333 22.75 -27.46 -2.77
N PRO A 334 21.93 -26.64 -3.44
CA PRO A 334 20.62 -27.11 -3.89
C PRO A 334 20.78 -28.25 -4.88
N VAL A 335 19.88 -29.23 -4.82
CA VAL A 335 19.80 -30.24 -5.87
C VAL A 335 19.28 -29.60 -7.16
N THR A 336 19.99 -29.84 -8.27
CA THR A 336 19.67 -29.37 -9.61
C THR A 336 19.77 -30.46 -10.63
N GLY A 337 19.27 -30.18 -11.85
CA GLY A 337 19.28 -31.20 -12.90
C GLY A 337 18.24 -32.31 -12.67
N ILE A 338 17.16 -31.98 -11.99
CA ILE A 338 15.99 -32.84 -11.74
C ILE A 338 14.78 -32.32 -12.52
N SER A 339 14.02 -33.25 -13.09
CA SER A 339 12.74 -33.00 -13.74
C SER A 339 11.63 -32.73 -12.72
N TRP A 340 10.49 -32.25 -13.21
CA TRP A 340 9.29 -32.12 -12.37
C TRP A 340 8.87 -33.46 -11.74
N PHE A 341 8.99 -34.58 -12.48
CA PHE A 341 8.66 -35.91 -11.98
C PHE A 341 9.58 -36.32 -10.82
N GLU A 342 10.90 -36.09 -10.97
CA GLU A 342 11.88 -36.38 -9.93
C GLU A 342 11.64 -35.49 -8.69
N ALA A 343 11.34 -34.22 -8.87
CA ALA A 343 11.01 -33.29 -7.79
C ALA A 343 9.71 -33.70 -7.07
N SER A 344 8.67 -34.11 -7.80
CA SER A 344 7.38 -34.58 -7.26
C SER A 344 7.54 -35.86 -6.46
N ALA A 345 8.30 -36.86 -7.00
CA ALA A 345 8.57 -38.12 -6.29
C ALA A 345 9.38 -37.90 -5.01
N PHE A 346 10.40 -37.04 -5.06
CA PHE A 346 11.19 -36.64 -3.89
C PHE A 346 10.30 -35.96 -2.81
N ALA A 347 9.39 -35.08 -3.23
CA ALA A 347 8.46 -34.44 -2.31
C ALA A 347 7.59 -35.48 -1.57
N ARG A 348 7.02 -36.45 -2.27
CA ARG A 348 6.24 -37.54 -1.68
C ARG A 348 7.08 -38.43 -0.76
N PHE A 349 8.32 -38.72 -1.12
CA PHE A 349 9.26 -39.45 -0.23
C PHE A 349 9.44 -38.72 1.09
N LYS A 350 9.49 -37.41 1.09
CA LYS A 350 9.56 -36.55 2.30
C LYS A 350 8.21 -36.43 3.03
N GLY A 351 7.12 -37.06 2.54
CA GLY A 351 5.76 -36.87 3.07
C GLY A 351 5.24 -35.43 2.85
N MET A 352 5.71 -34.78 1.79
CA MET A 352 5.41 -33.40 1.41
C MET A 352 4.90 -33.34 -0.04
N ALA A 353 4.75 -32.12 -0.58
CA ALA A 353 4.34 -31.86 -1.95
C ALA A 353 5.17 -30.71 -2.55
N LEU A 354 5.08 -30.53 -3.87
CA LEU A 354 5.51 -29.31 -4.52
C LEU A 354 4.53 -28.16 -4.19
N PRO A 355 5.00 -26.93 -3.99
CA PRO A 355 4.11 -25.79 -3.79
C PRO A 355 3.22 -25.58 -5.01
N SER A 356 1.97 -25.19 -4.80
CA SER A 356 1.23 -24.57 -5.90
C SER A 356 1.80 -23.17 -6.19
N THR A 357 1.61 -22.67 -7.41
CA THR A 357 2.02 -21.31 -7.77
C THR A 357 1.43 -20.27 -6.81
N TYR A 358 0.22 -20.50 -6.28
CA TYR A 358 -0.40 -19.62 -5.28
C TYR A 358 0.33 -19.66 -3.94
N GLN A 359 0.67 -20.85 -3.44
CA GLN A 359 1.44 -21.01 -2.19
C GLN A 359 2.83 -20.39 -2.33
N TRP A 360 3.51 -20.65 -3.45
CA TRP A 360 4.81 -20.08 -3.73
C TRP A 360 4.75 -18.55 -3.83
N SER A 361 3.81 -18.00 -4.58
CA SER A 361 3.65 -16.55 -4.78
C SER A 361 3.41 -15.79 -3.48
N VAL A 362 2.60 -16.36 -2.58
CA VAL A 362 2.35 -15.78 -1.25
C VAL A 362 3.60 -15.85 -0.38
N ALA A 363 4.29 -16.99 -0.40
CA ALA A 363 5.52 -17.21 0.36
C ALA A 363 6.68 -16.33 -0.14
N ALA A 364 6.79 -16.14 -1.45
CA ALA A 364 7.83 -15.32 -2.07
C ALA A 364 7.67 -13.81 -1.79
N SER A 365 6.44 -13.34 -1.54
CA SER A 365 6.16 -11.92 -1.27
C SER A 365 6.68 -10.97 -2.35
N LEU A 366 6.17 -11.10 -3.56
CA LEU A 366 6.61 -10.33 -4.74
C LEU A 366 6.58 -8.80 -4.53
N TRP A 367 5.73 -8.30 -3.62
CA TRP A 367 5.65 -6.87 -3.28
C TRP A 367 6.88 -6.31 -2.56
N SER A 368 7.65 -7.14 -1.90
CA SER A 368 8.85 -6.76 -1.14
C SER A 368 10.15 -7.28 -1.79
N SER A 369 10.12 -7.54 -3.09
CA SER A 369 11.25 -8.04 -3.87
C SER A 369 12.49 -7.13 -3.76
N ASP A 370 12.30 -5.82 -3.64
CA ASP A 370 13.35 -4.82 -3.43
C ASP A 370 14.18 -5.02 -2.15
N GLN A 371 13.64 -5.74 -1.16
CA GLN A 371 14.30 -5.94 0.13
C GLN A 371 15.32 -7.09 0.11
N PHE A 372 15.18 -8.08 -0.77
CA PHE A 372 16.02 -9.29 -0.76
C PHE A 372 16.55 -9.71 -2.13
N VAL A 373 15.90 -9.36 -3.24
CA VAL A 373 16.37 -9.71 -4.60
C VAL A 373 17.75 -9.14 -4.91
N PRO A 374 18.11 -7.89 -4.51
CA PRO A 374 19.45 -7.35 -4.77
C PRO A 374 20.60 -8.15 -4.13
N GLN A 375 20.34 -8.84 -3.02
CA GLN A 375 21.33 -9.67 -2.31
C GLN A 375 21.35 -11.12 -2.81
N SER A 376 20.30 -11.52 -3.53
CA SER A 376 20.09 -12.89 -3.99
C SER A 376 21.07 -13.33 -5.10
N ASN A 377 21.17 -14.63 -5.32
CA ASN A 377 22.12 -15.21 -6.24
C ASN A 377 21.61 -15.20 -7.70
N PHE A 378 21.79 -14.08 -8.40
CA PHE A 378 21.49 -13.90 -9.83
C PHE A 378 22.75 -13.52 -10.59
N SER A 379 22.84 -13.85 -11.89
CA SER A 379 23.93 -13.44 -12.81
C SER A 379 25.36 -13.74 -12.34
N LYS A 380 25.51 -14.61 -11.31
CA LYS A 380 26.81 -14.94 -10.73
C LYS A 380 27.49 -16.16 -11.38
N ASN A 381 26.79 -16.86 -12.27
CA ASN A 381 27.24 -18.09 -12.95
C ASN A 381 27.72 -19.23 -12.03
N GLN A 382 27.38 -19.15 -10.74
CA GLN A 382 27.76 -20.16 -9.74
C GLN A 382 26.62 -20.38 -8.74
N LEU A 383 26.30 -21.64 -8.49
CA LEU A 383 25.43 -22.04 -7.40
C LEU A 383 26.05 -21.68 -6.06
N GLN A 384 25.22 -21.30 -5.10
CA GLN A 384 25.59 -21.08 -3.71
C GLN A 384 25.04 -22.17 -2.78
N VAL A 385 25.64 -22.29 -1.59
CA VAL A 385 25.11 -23.12 -0.51
C VAL A 385 23.75 -22.59 -0.10
N VAL A 386 22.78 -23.47 0.15
CA VAL A 386 21.44 -23.05 0.55
C VAL A 386 21.44 -22.41 1.94
N GLY A 387 20.62 -21.39 2.12
CA GLY A 387 20.41 -20.77 3.42
C GLY A 387 21.29 -19.57 3.69
N ASP A 388 21.53 -18.74 2.70
CA ASP A 388 22.18 -17.44 2.86
C ASP A 388 21.21 -16.50 3.61
N GLU A 389 21.62 -16.03 4.80
CA GLU A 389 20.80 -15.16 5.65
C GLU A 389 20.60 -13.76 5.05
N GLU A 390 21.47 -13.30 4.15
CA GLU A 390 21.30 -12.02 3.45
C GLU A 390 20.14 -12.03 2.45
N THR A 391 19.69 -13.22 2.04
CA THR A 391 18.57 -13.41 1.11
C THR A 391 17.21 -13.58 1.78
N GLU A 392 17.14 -13.43 3.12
CA GLU A 392 15.92 -13.66 3.90
C GLU A 392 14.81 -12.69 3.48
N ASN A 393 13.68 -13.24 3.02
CA ASN A 393 12.52 -12.41 2.73
C ASN A 393 11.72 -12.10 4.01
N GLN A 394 10.70 -11.24 3.89
CA GLN A 394 9.86 -10.85 5.03
C GLN A 394 9.14 -11.99 5.76
N HIS A 395 9.09 -13.19 5.19
CA HIS A 395 8.46 -14.36 5.80
C HIS A 395 9.48 -15.30 6.47
N GLY A 396 10.77 -14.99 6.40
CA GLY A 396 11.82 -15.82 6.96
C GLY A 396 12.27 -16.95 6.03
N LEU A 397 11.96 -16.86 4.73
CA LEU A 397 12.46 -17.80 3.71
C LEU A 397 13.78 -17.30 3.15
N LEU A 398 14.71 -18.23 2.96
CA LEU A 398 16.05 -18.00 2.42
C LEU A 398 16.10 -18.51 0.97
N ASP A 399 16.85 -17.82 0.11
CA ASP A 399 17.07 -18.19 -1.28
C ASP A 399 15.78 -18.40 -2.11
N ILE A 400 14.67 -17.73 -1.74
CA ILE A 400 13.41 -17.81 -2.51
C ILE A 400 13.54 -17.08 -3.85
N ALA A 401 14.53 -16.22 -3.97
CA ALA A 401 14.89 -15.51 -5.20
C ALA A 401 16.28 -15.93 -5.66
N GLY A 402 16.40 -16.29 -6.93
CA GLY A 402 17.69 -16.70 -7.50
C GLY A 402 18.14 -18.09 -7.06
N ASN A 403 19.43 -18.34 -7.07
CA ASN A 403 20.07 -19.61 -6.82
C ASN A 403 19.54 -20.74 -7.71
N VAL A 404 18.37 -21.30 -7.44
CA VAL A 404 17.69 -22.23 -8.39
C VAL A 404 16.21 -21.86 -8.57
N ARG A 405 15.71 -22.06 -9.79
CA ARG A 405 14.25 -22.03 -10.03
C ARG A 405 13.60 -23.21 -9.34
N GLU A 406 12.44 -22.98 -8.78
CA GLU A 406 11.72 -23.98 -7.99
C GLU A 406 10.52 -24.52 -8.76
N TRP A 407 10.45 -25.85 -8.94
CA TRP A 407 9.31 -26.52 -9.54
C TRP A 407 8.04 -26.33 -8.69
N ALA A 408 6.95 -25.93 -9.34
CA ALA A 408 5.62 -25.86 -8.73
C ALA A 408 4.72 -27.01 -9.23
N SER A 409 3.65 -27.28 -8.49
CA SER A 409 2.72 -28.40 -8.82
C SER A 409 1.84 -28.14 -10.02
N ASN A 410 1.56 -26.85 -10.36
CA ASN A 410 0.65 -26.48 -11.44
C ASN A 410 1.23 -26.83 -12.81
N SER A 411 0.35 -27.33 -13.69
CA SER A 411 0.60 -27.31 -15.13
C SER A 411 0.33 -25.92 -15.69
N SER A 412 0.97 -25.57 -16.78
CA SER A 412 0.67 -24.40 -17.60
C SER A 412 -0.23 -24.76 -18.78
N GLY A 413 -0.92 -23.76 -19.34
CA GLY A 413 -1.86 -23.95 -20.44
C GLY A 413 -1.21 -24.53 -21.72
N ASP A 414 0.10 -24.35 -21.88
CA ASP A 414 0.91 -24.94 -22.96
C ASP A 414 1.28 -26.42 -22.73
N GLY A 415 0.86 -27.03 -21.64
CA GLY A 415 1.18 -28.40 -21.25
C GLY A 415 2.49 -28.58 -20.49
N GLY A 416 3.20 -27.48 -20.21
CA GLY A 416 4.38 -27.47 -19.36
C GLY A 416 4.05 -27.52 -17.86
N LYS A 417 5.07 -27.31 -17.05
CA LYS A 417 5.00 -27.17 -15.59
C LYS A 417 5.53 -25.82 -15.16
N ALA A 418 4.89 -25.22 -14.17
CA ALA A 418 5.33 -23.97 -13.61
C ALA A 418 6.68 -24.11 -12.87
N VAL A 419 7.58 -23.17 -13.11
CA VAL A 419 8.86 -23.05 -12.41
C VAL A 419 9.12 -21.58 -12.12
N LEU A 420 9.54 -21.25 -10.88
CA LEU A 420 9.45 -19.91 -10.31
C LEU A 420 10.77 -19.49 -9.65
N GLY A 421 10.95 -18.18 -9.39
CA GLY A 421 12.02 -17.64 -8.56
C GLY A 421 13.28 -17.19 -9.29
N GLY A 422 13.47 -17.60 -10.54
CA GLY A 422 14.73 -17.39 -11.28
C GLY A 422 15.88 -18.20 -10.70
N CYS A 423 17.06 -18.14 -11.32
CA CYS A 423 18.24 -18.87 -10.85
C CYS A 423 19.52 -18.06 -11.03
N TYR A 424 20.64 -18.62 -10.55
CA TYR A 424 21.98 -18.04 -10.63
C TYR A 424 22.48 -17.69 -12.06
N LEU A 425 21.80 -18.21 -13.10
CA LEU A 425 22.08 -17.90 -14.51
C LEU A 425 21.21 -16.78 -15.07
N ASP A 426 20.15 -16.41 -14.36
CA ASP A 426 19.18 -15.42 -14.84
C ASP A 426 19.57 -14.03 -14.34
N GLU A 427 19.04 -13.01 -15.01
CA GLU A 427 19.02 -11.65 -14.48
C GLU A 427 18.03 -11.53 -13.33
N ASP A 428 18.29 -10.65 -12.38
CA ASP A 428 17.54 -10.53 -11.12
C ASP A 428 16.05 -10.12 -11.29
N TYR A 429 15.71 -9.38 -12.36
CA TYR A 429 14.31 -9.07 -12.67
C TYR A 429 13.47 -10.31 -12.99
N SER A 430 14.10 -11.45 -13.32
CA SER A 430 13.41 -12.71 -13.62
C SER A 430 12.69 -13.32 -12.42
N PHE A 431 13.00 -12.88 -11.21
CA PHE A 431 12.30 -13.31 -9.99
C PHE A 431 10.78 -13.14 -10.08
N ASN A 432 10.32 -12.06 -10.68
CA ASN A 432 8.90 -11.72 -10.80
C ASN A 432 8.22 -12.36 -12.04
N LEU A 433 8.90 -13.23 -12.77
CA LEU A 433 8.35 -13.84 -13.97
C LEU A 433 7.82 -15.26 -13.70
N PHE A 434 6.76 -15.62 -14.42
CA PHE A 434 6.23 -16.98 -14.47
C PHE A 434 6.85 -17.70 -15.66
N TYR A 435 7.44 -18.86 -15.41
CA TYR A 435 7.98 -19.69 -16.47
C TYR A 435 7.23 -21.00 -16.59
N SER A 436 7.00 -21.43 -17.83
CA SER A 436 6.56 -22.78 -18.17
C SER A 436 7.72 -23.58 -18.75
N GLN A 437 7.92 -24.79 -18.28
CA GLN A 437 8.95 -25.68 -18.81
C GLN A 437 8.41 -27.10 -19.01
N PRO A 438 8.92 -27.86 -20.00
CA PRO A 438 8.55 -29.26 -20.15
C PRO A 438 8.79 -30.04 -18.85
N ALA A 439 7.87 -30.92 -18.48
CA ALA A 439 7.96 -31.69 -17.24
C ALA A 439 9.22 -32.57 -17.15
N LEU A 440 9.83 -32.92 -18.28
CA LEU A 440 11.09 -33.68 -18.36
C LEU A 440 12.34 -32.79 -18.40
N ASP A 441 12.22 -31.47 -18.30
CA ASP A 441 13.38 -30.56 -18.33
C ASP A 441 14.25 -30.80 -17.09
N ARG A 442 15.56 -31.02 -17.32
CA ARG A 442 16.57 -31.32 -16.29
C ARG A 442 17.77 -30.37 -16.37
N ARG A 443 17.52 -29.07 -16.66
CA ARG A 443 18.59 -28.07 -16.75
C ARG A 443 19.17 -27.70 -15.38
N LYS A 444 20.39 -27.16 -15.38
CA LYS A 444 21.18 -26.83 -14.16
C LYS A 444 20.52 -25.80 -13.24
N GLY A 445 19.64 -24.98 -13.75
CA GLY A 445 18.99 -23.93 -12.99
C GLY A 445 17.72 -24.38 -12.25
N ASN A 446 17.23 -25.63 -12.45
CA ASN A 446 15.98 -26.10 -11.87
C ASN A 446 16.24 -26.94 -10.63
N GLY A 447 15.66 -26.55 -9.52
CA GLY A 447 15.67 -27.23 -8.23
C GLY A 447 14.27 -27.33 -7.63
N VAL A 448 14.17 -27.42 -6.31
CA VAL A 448 12.88 -27.65 -5.62
C VAL A 448 12.88 -27.14 -4.19
N ARG A 449 11.75 -26.58 -3.77
CA ARG A 449 11.36 -26.30 -2.40
C ARG A 449 10.07 -27.06 -2.09
N LEU A 450 9.90 -27.53 -0.85
CA LEU A 450 8.81 -28.41 -0.50
C LEU A 450 7.79 -27.74 0.42
N VAL A 451 6.52 -28.18 0.29
CA VAL A 451 5.42 -27.75 1.16
C VAL A 451 4.74 -28.95 1.80
N LYS A 452 4.15 -28.74 2.99
CA LYS A 452 3.24 -29.67 3.63
C LYS A 452 1.91 -28.99 3.84
N ASN A 453 0.86 -29.44 3.16
CA ASN A 453 -0.49 -28.93 3.39
C ASN A 453 -0.99 -29.36 4.76
N LEU A 454 -1.59 -28.43 5.49
CA LEU A 454 -2.19 -28.69 6.81
C LEU A 454 -3.67 -29.03 6.72
N LEU A 455 -4.30 -28.70 5.59
CA LEU A 455 -5.65 -29.10 5.21
C LEU A 455 -5.70 -29.58 3.77
N GLU A 456 -6.55 -30.56 3.51
CA GLU A 456 -6.88 -31.03 2.17
C GLU A 456 -8.38 -30.79 1.89
N GLY A 457 -8.79 -30.82 0.64
CA GLY A 457 -10.17 -30.69 0.23
C GLY A 457 -10.35 -30.13 -1.17
N GLU A 458 -11.50 -30.44 -1.78
CA GLU A 458 -11.87 -30.01 -3.14
C GLU A 458 -11.93 -28.49 -3.30
N ARG A 459 -12.18 -27.73 -2.23
CA ARG A 459 -12.17 -26.26 -2.26
C ARG A 459 -10.82 -25.68 -2.72
N PHE A 460 -9.73 -26.40 -2.54
CA PHE A 460 -8.38 -26.00 -2.93
C PHE A 460 -7.95 -26.50 -4.31
N ALA A 461 -8.75 -27.34 -4.95
CA ALA A 461 -8.44 -27.86 -6.31
C ALA A 461 -8.21 -26.74 -7.33
N PRO A 462 -8.97 -25.59 -7.31
CA PRO A 462 -8.74 -24.49 -8.23
C PRO A 462 -7.35 -23.84 -8.15
N SER A 463 -6.70 -23.83 -6.97
CA SER A 463 -5.32 -23.29 -6.84
C SER A 463 -4.24 -24.26 -7.33
N ARG A 464 -4.59 -25.52 -7.57
CA ARG A 464 -3.71 -26.58 -8.09
C ARG A 464 -3.98 -26.89 -9.58
N SER A 465 -5.02 -26.30 -10.16
CA SER A 465 -5.37 -26.49 -11.59
C SER A 465 -4.31 -25.90 -12.52
N ALA A 466 -4.41 -26.22 -13.81
CA ALA A 466 -3.57 -25.61 -14.84
C ALA A 466 -3.74 -24.08 -14.84
N ILE A 467 -2.62 -23.38 -15.03
CA ILE A 467 -2.57 -21.93 -15.14
C ILE A 467 -2.58 -21.58 -16.63
N ASP A 468 -3.63 -20.91 -17.05
CA ASP A 468 -3.72 -20.34 -18.38
C ASP A 468 -2.98 -19.01 -18.37
N PHE A 469 -1.77 -18.99 -18.90
CA PHE A 469 -1.00 -17.77 -19.04
C PHE A 469 -1.00 -17.29 -20.49
N ALA A 470 -1.19 -16.00 -20.68
CA ALA A 470 -1.06 -15.39 -21.98
C ALA A 470 0.42 -15.42 -22.39
N GLU A 471 0.68 -15.90 -23.59
CA GLU A 471 2.03 -15.82 -24.16
C GLU A 471 2.46 -14.36 -24.23
N GLU A 472 3.68 -14.08 -23.79
CA GLU A 472 4.23 -12.75 -23.77
C GLU A 472 4.32 -12.19 -25.20
N ARG A 473 3.69 -11.02 -25.43
CA ARG A 473 3.78 -10.36 -26.72
C ARG A 473 5.15 -9.70 -26.88
N ASP A 474 5.88 -10.02 -27.92
CA ASP A 474 7.03 -9.20 -28.32
C ASP A 474 6.53 -7.88 -28.93
N ILE A 475 6.38 -6.87 -28.09
CA ILE A 475 5.85 -5.56 -28.48
C ILE A 475 6.74 -4.89 -29.53
N ARG A 476 8.07 -5.14 -29.51
CA ARG A 476 9.02 -4.59 -30.49
C ARG A 476 8.81 -5.18 -31.91
N ALA A 477 8.32 -6.40 -31.99
CA ALA A 477 8.02 -7.06 -33.24
C ALA A 477 6.64 -6.70 -33.81
N LEU A 478 5.80 -5.97 -33.06
CA LEU A 478 4.46 -5.59 -33.53
C LEU A 478 4.54 -4.52 -34.63
N PRO A 479 3.72 -4.62 -35.68
CA PRO A 479 3.78 -3.67 -36.79
C PRO A 479 3.29 -2.28 -36.39
N PRO A 480 4.00 -1.23 -36.80
CA PRO A 480 3.51 0.16 -36.63
C PRO A 480 2.34 0.45 -37.56
N ILE A 481 1.66 1.56 -37.36
CA ILE A 481 0.63 2.10 -38.27
C ILE A 481 1.12 3.37 -38.96
N SER A 482 0.56 3.68 -40.12
CA SER A 482 0.83 4.95 -40.82
C SER A 482 0.13 6.10 -40.13
N ASP A 483 0.52 7.34 -40.46
CA ASP A 483 -0.08 8.55 -39.90
C ASP A 483 -1.54 8.73 -40.32
N GLU A 484 -1.90 8.26 -41.53
CA GLU A 484 -3.29 8.27 -41.99
C GLU A 484 -4.18 7.35 -41.14
N VAL A 485 -3.68 6.15 -40.83
CA VAL A 485 -4.40 5.23 -39.92
C VAL A 485 -4.49 5.78 -38.52
N PHE A 486 -3.40 6.38 -38.02
CA PHE A 486 -3.40 7.03 -36.72
C PHE A 486 -4.42 8.17 -36.65
N ALA A 487 -4.52 9.02 -37.70
CA ALA A 487 -5.51 10.10 -37.76
C ALA A 487 -6.95 9.56 -37.65
N VAL A 488 -7.25 8.39 -38.24
CA VAL A 488 -8.55 7.73 -38.10
C VAL A 488 -8.79 7.27 -36.64
N TYR A 489 -7.75 6.74 -35.98
CA TYR A 489 -7.87 6.27 -34.59
C TYR A 489 -7.97 7.45 -33.61
N ARG A 490 -7.30 8.58 -33.89
CA ARG A 490 -7.37 9.80 -33.07
C ARG A 490 -8.72 10.53 -33.18
N ALA A 491 -9.36 10.51 -34.35
CA ALA A 491 -10.56 11.29 -34.64
C ALA A 491 -11.71 11.11 -33.60
N PRO A 492 -12.04 9.90 -33.12
CA PRO A 492 -13.09 9.71 -32.11
C PRO A 492 -12.83 10.42 -30.76
N PHE A 493 -11.57 10.69 -30.42
CA PHE A 493 -11.23 11.44 -29.21
C PHE A 493 -11.57 12.93 -29.30
N GLU A 494 -11.82 13.45 -30.53
CA GLU A 494 -12.26 14.85 -30.76
C GLU A 494 -13.78 15.02 -30.69
N ASP A 495 -14.52 13.91 -30.78
CA ASP A 495 -15.99 13.89 -30.83
C ASP A 495 -16.59 13.74 -29.42
N TYR A 496 -16.53 14.84 -28.67
CA TYR A 496 -17.16 14.90 -27.33
C TYR A 496 -17.90 16.23 -27.12
N HIS A 497 -18.81 16.27 -26.15
CA HIS A 497 -19.54 17.47 -25.79
C HIS A 497 -18.60 18.55 -25.22
N LYS A 498 -18.51 19.70 -25.90
CA LYS A 498 -17.52 20.75 -25.63
C LYS A 498 -17.94 21.75 -24.54
N ALA A 499 -19.24 21.86 -24.21
CA ALA A 499 -19.70 22.80 -23.18
C ALA A 499 -19.11 22.41 -21.83
N LEU A 500 -18.59 23.39 -21.11
CA LEU A 500 -17.91 23.19 -19.82
C LEU A 500 -18.87 23.44 -18.65
N ASN A 501 -19.58 24.58 -18.64
CA ASN A 501 -20.53 25.02 -17.61
C ASN A 501 -20.08 24.65 -16.17
N PRO A 502 -18.88 25.10 -15.72
CA PRO A 502 -18.29 24.63 -14.48
C PRO A 502 -19.12 25.06 -13.25
N VAL A 503 -19.35 24.11 -12.35
CA VAL A 503 -19.92 24.39 -11.02
C VAL A 503 -18.84 24.09 -9.99
N VAL A 504 -18.33 25.14 -9.33
CA VAL A 504 -17.24 25.03 -8.36
C VAL A 504 -17.80 24.96 -6.93
N SER A 505 -17.31 24.03 -6.14
CA SER A 505 -17.62 23.88 -4.72
C SER A 505 -16.34 23.55 -3.93
N GLY A 506 -16.16 24.16 -2.75
CA GLY A 506 -15.09 23.78 -1.83
C GLY A 506 -15.32 22.39 -1.26
N VAL A 507 -14.23 21.66 -1.02
CA VAL A 507 -14.28 20.35 -0.35
C VAL A 507 -14.13 20.56 1.14
N ASP A 508 -15.18 20.24 1.91
CA ASP A 508 -15.20 20.35 3.37
C ASP A 508 -14.58 19.10 4.01
N LEU A 509 -13.27 18.98 3.88
CA LEU A 509 -12.47 17.94 4.54
C LEU A 509 -11.27 18.61 5.23
N PRO A 510 -10.93 18.17 6.47
CA PRO A 510 -9.76 18.70 7.15
C PRO A 510 -8.48 18.36 6.37
N MET A 511 -7.83 19.41 5.86
CA MET A 511 -6.60 19.32 5.07
C MET A 511 -5.39 19.65 5.94
N LEU A 512 -4.22 19.14 5.55
CA LEU A 512 -2.96 19.46 6.22
C LEU A 512 -2.38 20.79 5.69
N GLY A 513 -1.97 21.64 6.60
CA GLY A 513 -1.25 22.87 6.25
C GLY A 513 -2.10 23.84 5.42
N THR A 514 -1.60 24.22 4.27
CA THR A 514 -2.16 25.26 3.40
C THR A 514 -2.85 24.72 2.15
N THR A 515 -3.00 23.41 2.04
CA THR A 515 -3.68 22.78 0.92
C THR A 515 -5.17 23.11 0.93
N VAL A 516 -5.68 23.57 -0.19
CA VAL A 516 -7.11 23.71 -0.48
C VAL A 516 -7.50 22.83 -1.65
N VAL A 517 -8.71 22.32 -1.62
CA VAL A 517 -9.23 21.46 -2.68
C VAL A 517 -10.60 21.95 -3.10
N ASP A 518 -10.73 22.22 -4.40
CA ASP A 518 -12.02 22.52 -5.02
C ASP A 518 -12.51 21.32 -5.82
N ARG A 519 -13.80 21.07 -5.78
CA ARG A 519 -14.49 20.20 -6.72
C ARG A 519 -15.13 21.07 -7.81
N VAL A 520 -14.79 20.78 -9.06
CA VAL A 520 -15.37 21.41 -10.23
C VAL A 520 -16.15 20.37 -11.01
N ASP A 521 -17.45 20.50 -11.06
CA ASP A 521 -18.32 19.65 -11.87
C ASP A 521 -18.49 20.31 -13.26
N LEU A 522 -17.87 19.68 -14.27
CA LEU A 522 -18.07 20.04 -15.69
C LEU A 522 -19.23 19.22 -16.26
N GLU A 523 -19.89 19.69 -17.33
CA GLU A 523 -20.80 18.83 -18.08
C GLU A 523 -20.06 17.58 -18.59
N ASP A 524 -20.75 16.43 -18.63
CA ASP A 524 -20.11 15.19 -19.07
C ASP A 524 -19.72 15.21 -20.57
N VAL A 525 -18.84 14.31 -20.97
CA VAL A 525 -18.35 14.21 -22.36
C VAL A 525 -19.43 13.73 -23.34
N THR A 526 -20.48 13.06 -22.85
CA THR A 526 -21.59 12.47 -23.61
C THR A 526 -22.78 13.41 -23.83
N ALA A 527 -22.81 14.60 -23.23
CA ALA A 527 -23.95 15.52 -23.20
C ALA A 527 -25.24 14.93 -22.58
N ASN A 528 -25.15 13.88 -21.78
CA ASN A 528 -26.28 13.33 -21.05
C ASN A 528 -26.75 14.31 -19.96
N ALA A 529 -28.02 14.63 -19.94
CA ALA A 529 -28.57 15.57 -18.97
C ALA A 529 -28.40 15.05 -17.53
N GLY A 530 -27.67 15.80 -16.71
CA GLY A 530 -27.43 15.52 -15.30
C GLY A 530 -26.20 14.69 -15.00
N GLU A 531 -25.46 14.22 -16.02
CA GLU A 531 -24.14 13.60 -15.82
C GLU A 531 -23.06 14.68 -15.84
N THR A 532 -22.04 14.53 -14.97
CA THR A 532 -20.94 15.49 -14.85
C THR A 532 -19.59 14.77 -14.88
N LEU A 533 -18.56 15.51 -15.27
CA LEU A 533 -17.17 15.17 -15.07
C LEU A 533 -16.64 15.94 -13.86
N PRO A 534 -16.57 15.32 -12.67
CA PRO A 534 -15.96 15.96 -11.52
C PRO A 534 -14.44 16.05 -11.68
N VAL A 535 -13.89 17.23 -11.39
CA VAL A 535 -12.45 17.49 -11.38
C VAL A 535 -12.08 18.02 -10.00
N TYR A 536 -11.21 17.35 -9.28
CA TYR A 536 -10.67 17.83 -8.02
C TYR A 536 -9.40 18.65 -8.30
N VAL A 537 -9.37 19.89 -7.81
CA VAL A 537 -8.27 20.82 -8.02
C VAL A 537 -7.58 21.09 -6.69
N PHE A 538 -6.32 20.64 -6.57
CA PHE A 538 -5.48 20.82 -5.39
C PHE A 538 -4.57 22.02 -5.59
N ARG A 539 -4.52 22.93 -4.61
CA ARG A 539 -3.69 24.15 -4.61
C ARG A 539 -3.09 24.42 -3.23
N ASP A 540 -2.00 25.16 -3.19
CA ASP A 540 -1.51 25.78 -1.96
C ASP A 540 -2.12 27.18 -1.84
N SER A 541 -2.93 27.44 -0.80
CA SER A 541 -3.58 28.73 -0.58
C SER A 541 -2.61 29.88 -0.27
N LYS A 542 -1.35 29.61 0.05
CA LYS A 542 -0.31 30.59 0.30
C LYS A 542 0.51 30.94 -0.94
N HIS A 543 0.31 30.22 -2.05
CA HIS A 543 1.02 30.55 -3.28
C HIS A 543 0.58 31.91 -3.81
N GLU A 544 1.54 32.77 -4.12
CA GLU A 544 1.31 34.08 -4.71
C GLU A 544 1.63 34.04 -6.22
N GLY A 545 0.68 34.41 -7.06
CA GLY A 545 0.84 34.41 -8.51
C GLY A 545 -0.03 33.40 -9.24
N GLN A 546 0.28 33.19 -10.53
CA GLN A 546 -0.40 32.16 -11.31
C GLN A 546 0.17 30.79 -11.00
N TYR A 547 -0.69 29.77 -11.04
CA TYR A 547 -0.29 28.37 -10.86
C TYR A 547 0.19 27.76 -12.19
N LYS A 548 1.04 26.73 -12.09
CA LYS A 548 1.42 25.85 -13.20
C LYS A 548 0.51 24.61 -13.18
N PRO A 549 -0.33 24.38 -14.20
CA PRO A 549 -1.28 23.26 -14.16
C PRO A 549 -0.60 21.90 -14.40
N ILE A 550 -0.98 20.92 -13.59
CA ILE A 550 -0.67 19.51 -13.80
C ILE A 550 -1.98 18.74 -13.88
N ILE A 551 -2.18 17.97 -14.94
CA ILE A 551 -3.27 17.01 -15.01
C ILE A 551 -2.79 15.64 -14.56
N TYR A 552 -3.51 15.04 -13.61
CA TYR A 552 -3.14 13.76 -13.00
C TYR A 552 -4.03 12.63 -13.46
N PHE A 553 -3.43 11.48 -13.82
CA PHE A 553 -4.15 10.23 -14.03
C PHE A 553 -3.73 9.19 -13.00
N PRO A 554 -4.69 8.58 -12.25
CA PRO A 554 -4.40 7.71 -11.12
C PRO A 554 -3.93 6.31 -11.52
N GLY A 555 -3.43 5.56 -10.54
CA GLY A 555 -3.21 4.13 -10.66
C GLY A 555 -4.53 3.33 -10.57
N ALA A 556 -4.46 2.04 -10.95
CA ALA A 556 -5.61 1.14 -11.03
C ALA A 556 -6.40 0.93 -9.73
N GLY A 557 -5.82 1.25 -8.58
CA GLY A 557 -6.52 1.23 -7.30
C GLY A 557 -7.79 2.11 -7.29
N SER A 558 -7.84 3.16 -8.13
CA SER A 558 -8.99 4.05 -8.28
C SER A 558 -10.26 3.34 -8.79
N ILE A 559 -10.12 2.27 -9.58
CA ILE A 559 -11.24 1.44 -10.06
C ILE A 559 -11.92 0.70 -8.89
N ASN A 560 -11.15 0.31 -7.87
CA ASN A 560 -11.64 -0.45 -6.72
C ASN A 560 -12.04 0.43 -5.53
N THR A 561 -11.69 1.73 -5.57
CA THR A 561 -12.03 2.70 -4.54
C THR A 561 -13.40 3.31 -4.84
N THR A 562 -14.27 3.39 -3.82
CA THR A 562 -15.67 3.86 -3.99
C THR A 562 -15.89 5.29 -3.51
N SER A 563 -14.95 5.87 -2.78
CA SER A 563 -15.09 7.18 -2.15
C SER A 563 -14.06 8.17 -2.67
N THR A 564 -14.53 9.33 -3.10
CA THR A 564 -13.69 10.49 -3.46
C THR A 564 -13.03 11.13 -2.24
N ASP A 565 -13.51 10.88 -1.03
CA ASP A 565 -12.78 11.26 0.20
C ASP A 565 -11.40 10.62 0.26
N ALA A 566 -11.29 9.34 -0.17
CA ALA A 566 -10.00 8.66 -0.25
C ALA A 566 -9.09 9.29 -1.32
N LEU A 567 -9.65 9.77 -2.43
CA LEU A 567 -8.94 10.51 -3.46
C LEU A 567 -8.37 11.80 -2.88
N VAL A 568 -9.20 12.61 -2.22
CA VAL A 568 -8.79 13.90 -1.66
C VAL A 568 -7.69 13.72 -0.61
N LYS A 569 -7.88 12.82 0.36
CA LYS A 569 -6.90 12.54 1.42
C LYS A 569 -5.57 12.00 0.89
N SER A 570 -5.61 11.08 -0.07
CA SER A 570 -4.40 10.54 -0.69
C SER A 570 -3.71 11.55 -1.61
N GLY A 571 -4.50 12.40 -2.29
CA GLY A 571 -4.02 13.43 -3.20
C GLY A 571 -3.18 14.48 -2.49
N GLU A 572 -3.64 14.97 -1.34
CA GLU A 572 -2.89 15.93 -0.53
C GLU A 572 -1.47 15.44 -0.22
N PHE A 573 -1.32 14.22 0.28
CA PHE A 573 -0.01 13.64 0.58
C PHE A 573 0.82 13.42 -0.70
N ARG A 574 0.19 12.93 -1.75
CA ARG A 574 0.84 12.61 -3.02
C ARG A 574 1.40 13.85 -3.72
N PHE A 575 0.64 14.94 -3.73
CA PHE A 575 0.95 16.15 -4.51
C PHE A 575 1.67 17.24 -3.72
N ARG A 576 1.88 17.07 -2.40
CA ARG A 576 2.45 18.11 -1.54
C ARG A 576 3.72 18.75 -2.08
N HIS A 577 4.62 17.97 -2.69
CA HIS A 577 5.86 18.49 -3.28
C HIS A 577 5.61 19.38 -4.52
N LEU A 578 4.54 19.13 -5.27
CA LEU A 578 4.14 19.94 -6.41
C LEU A 578 3.45 21.23 -5.95
N LEU A 579 2.53 21.12 -4.99
CA LEU A 579 1.80 22.26 -4.46
C LEU A 579 2.74 23.28 -3.83
N ALA A 580 3.79 22.83 -3.13
CA ALA A 580 4.82 23.69 -2.53
C ALA A 580 5.61 24.52 -3.58
N GLU A 581 5.71 24.03 -4.84
CA GLU A 581 6.39 24.69 -5.95
C GLU A 581 5.42 25.47 -6.87
N GLY A 582 4.20 25.75 -6.40
CA GLY A 582 3.22 26.55 -7.11
C GLY A 582 2.49 25.84 -8.24
N TYR A 583 2.46 24.51 -8.23
CA TYR A 583 1.64 23.76 -9.16
C TYR A 583 0.20 23.63 -8.64
N ALA A 584 -0.78 23.67 -9.55
CA ALA A 584 -2.16 23.28 -9.32
C ALA A 584 -2.40 21.92 -9.95
N VAL A 585 -2.86 20.94 -9.16
CA VAL A 585 -3.06 19.56 -9.65
C VAL A 585 -4.54 19.33 -9.92
N PHE A 586 -4.86 19.05 -11.17
CA PHE A 586 -6.20 18.70 -11.66
C PHE A 586 -6.35 17.19 -11.72
N HIS A 587 -7.26 16.64 -10.93
CA HIS A 587 -7.55 15.21 -10.88
C HIS A 587 -8.98 14.95 -11.34
N PRO A 588 -9.22 14.69 -12.64
CA PRO A 588 -10.53 14.26 -13.12
C PRO A 588 -10.94 12.92 -12.49
N VAL A 589 -12.20 12.79 -12.18
CA VAL A 589 -12.82 11.49 -11.83
C VAL A 589 -13.16 10.80 -13.13
N TYR A 590 -12.20 10.05 -13.66
CA TYR A 590 -12.37 9.34 -14.93
C TYR A 590 -13.47 8.28 -14.82
N SER A 591 -14.13 7.99 -15.93
CA SER A 591 -15.11 6.88 -16.03
C SER A 591 -14.52 5.60 -15.46
N SER A 592 -15.32 4.78 -14.81
CA SER A 592 -14.96 3.56 -14.06
C SER A 592 -14.17 3.77 -12.77
N THR A 593 -13.90 5.01 -12.34
CA THR A 593 -13.15 5.28 -11.09
C THR A 593 -14.04 5.94 -10.04
N TYR A 594 -13.71 5.70 -8.77
CA TYR A 594 -14.35 6.31 -7.61
C TYR A 594 -15.89 6.32 -7.71
N GLU A 595 -16.52 7.49 -7.71
CA GLU A 595 -17.98 7.64 -7.81
C GLU A 595 -18.55 7.37 -9.20
N LYS A 596 -17.73 7.40 -10.27
CA LYS A 596 -18.12 7.03 -11.65
C LYS A 596 -17.91 5.55 -11.95
N ARG A 597 -17.92 4.68 -10.92
CA ARG A 597 -17.76 3.22 -11.11
C ARG A 597 -18.90 2.62 -11.91
N ASP A 598 -18.55 1.69 -12.78
CA ASP A 598 -19.45 0.96 -13.68
C ASP A 598 -19.10 -0.54 -13.74
N GLU A 599 -19.26 -1.16 -14.91
CA GLU A 599 -18.96 -2.57 -15.15
C GLU A 599 -17.48 -2.91 -15.26
N ILE A 600 -16.59 -1.93 -15.57
CA ILE A 600 -15.13 -2.15 -15.62
C ILE A 600 -14.59 -2.45 -14.22
N LYS A 601 -13.97 -3.60 -14.06
CA LYS A 601 -13.37 -4.07 -12.79
C LYS A 601 -11.86 -4.20 -12.84
N SER A 602 -11.26 -3.96 -14.02
CA SER A 602 -9.83 -4.08 -14.25
C SER A 602 -9.38 -3.05 -15.27
N HIS A 603 -8.21 -2.49 -15.04
CA HIS A 603 -7.54 -1.57 -15.98
C HIS A 603 -6.84 -2.29 -17.13
N TYR A 604 -6.67 -3.60 -17.03
CA TYR A 604 -5.97 -4.38 -18.06
C TYR A 604 -6.69 -4.34 -19.40
N PRO A 605 -5.95 -4.09 -20.50
CA PRO A 605 -6.50 -4.11 -21.84
C PRO A 605 -7.21 -5.41 -22.16
N ASN A 606 -8.23 -5.32 -22.99
CA ASN A 606 -8.89 -6.46 -23.60
C ASN A 606 -9.59 -6.04 -24.90
N GLU A 607 -9.92 -7.01 -25.74
CA GLU A 607 -10.50 -6.76 -27.06
C GLU A 607 -12.02 -6.52 -27.06
N SER A 608 -12.62 -6.27 -25.87
CA SER A 608 -14.06 -5.95 -25.80
C SER A 608 -14.34 -4.55 -26.31
N GLN A 609 -15.58 -4.34 -26.79
CA GLN A 609 -16.03 -3.00 -27.18
C GLN A 609 -16.12 -2.09 -25.97
N SER A 610 -16.58 -2.60 -24.81
CA SER A 610 -16.67 -1.83 -23.58
C SER A 610 -15.32 -1.25 -23.16
N TYR A 611 -14.22 -2.03 -23.23
CA TYR A 611 -12.88 -1.49 -22.93
C TYR A 611 -12.48 -0.38 -23.91
N ALA A 612 -12.73 -0.57 -25.20
CA ALA A 612 -12.39 0.44 -26.21
C ALA A 612 -13.21 1.74 -26.00
N ASP A 613 -14.48 1.63 -25.68
CA ASP A 613 -15.34 2.78 -25.38
C ASP A 613 -14.85 3.54 -24.14
N HIS A 614 -14.36 2.83 -23.13
CA HIS A 614 -13.78 3.46 -21.94
C HIS A 614 -12.46 4.18 -22.23
N VAL A 615 -11.59 3.61 -23.06
CA VAL A 615 -10.36 4.31 -23.47
C VAL A 615 -10.70 5.62 -24.20
N LEU A 616 -11.73 5.62 -25.05
CA LEU A 616 -12.21 6.83 -25.71
C LEU A 616 -12.75 7.84 -24.68
N ALA A 617 -13.58 7.39 -23.74
CA ALA A 617 -14.13 8.26 -22.67
C ALA A 617 -13.00 8.87 -21.83
N TRP A 618 -12.01 8.09 -21.39
CA TRP A 618 -10.86 8.59 -20.63
C TRP A 618 -10.08 9.65 -21.39
N GLY A 619 -9.88 9.46 -22.70
CA GLY A 619 -9.21 10.46 -23.56
C GLY A 619 -10.04 11.73 -23.72
N GLN A 620 -11.34 11.62 -23.90
CA GLN A 620 -12.26 12.75 -24.00
C GLN A 620 -12.38 13.55 -22.69
N GLU A 621 -12.44 12.87 -21.54
CA GLU A 621 -12.43 13.45 -20.20
C GLU A 621 -11.12 14.20 -19.92
N PHE A 622 -9.99 13.62 -20.35
CA PHE A 622 -8.69 14.25 -20.30
C PHE A 622 -8.67 15.56 -21.12
N LYS A 623 -9.09 15.54 -22.39
CA LYS A 623 -9.15 16.71 -23.27
C LYS A 623 -10.08 17.78 -22.72
N LYS A 624 -11.25 17.40 -22.22
CA LYS A 624 -12.23 18.32 -21.64
C LYS A 624 -11.68 19.01 -20.37
N THR A 625 -10.89 18.30 -19.59
CA THR A 625 -10.20 18.89 -18.44
C THR A 625 -9.16 19.94 -18.88
N ILE A 626 -8.43 19.69 -19.97
CA ILE A 626 -7.50 20.68 -20.55
C ILE A 626 -8.29 21.87 -21.09
N ASP A 627 -9.40 21.66 -21.80
CA ASP A 627 -10.28 22.75 -22.26
C ASP A 627 -10.74 23.65 -21.10
N TYR A 628 -11.03 23.06 -19.92
CA TYR A 628 -11.34 23.83 -18.71
C TYR A 628 -10.14 24.60 -18.19
N ILE A 629 -8.96 23.98 -18.10
CA ILE A 629 -7.72 24.63 -17.64
C ILE A 629 -7.41 25.85 -18.50
N ASP A 630 -7.60 25.77 -19.81
CA ASP A 630 -7.36 26.88 -20.77
C ASP A 630 -8.30 28.07 -20.54
N THR A 631 -9.40 27.92 -19.79
CA THR A 631 -10.31 29.03 -19.44
C THR A 631 -9.91 29.76 -18.16
N LEU A 632 -8.96 29.25 -17.38
CA LEU A 632 -8.60 29.78 -16.07
C LEU A 632 -7.52 30.86 -16.18
N GLU A 633 -7.82 32.08 -15.70
CA GLU A 633 -6.90 33.23 -15.71
C GLU A 633 -5.74 33.09 -14.69
N ASP A 634 -5.91 32.25 -13.67
CA ASP A 634 -4.92 32.02 -12.63
C ASP A 634 -3.93 30.90 -12.98
N MET A 635 -3.96 30.37 -14.20
CA MET A 635 -2.99 29.40 -14.72
C MET A 635 -1.97 30.08 -15.64
N THR A 636 -0.70 29.66 -15.52
CA THR A 636 0.38 30.13 -16.41
C THR A 636 0.25 29.48 -17.78
N PRO A 637 0.06 30.22 -18.87
CA PRO A 637 -0.06 29.65 -20.21
C PRO A 637 1.22 28.92 -20.66
N GLY A 638 1.08 27.79 -21.34
CA GLY A 638 2.21 27.02 -21.89
C GLY A 638 3.01 26.24 -20.85
N THR A 639 2.45 26.01 -19.65
CA THR A 639 3.10 25.25 -18.57
C THR A 639 2.33 23.98 -18.18
N LEU A 640 1.33 23.57 -18.97
CA LEU A 640 0.56 22.37 -18.69
C LEU A 640 1.46 21.13 -18.70
N SER A 641 1.45 20.37 -17.62
CA SER A 641 2.16 19.10 -17.52
C SER A 641 1.23 17.93 -17.20
N TYR A 642 1.72 16.73 -17.46
CA TYR A 642 1.02 15.47 -17.18
C TYR A 642 1.76 14.64 -16.14
N TYR A 643 1.04 14.11 -15.17
CA TYR A 643 1.56 13.16 -14.19
C TYR A 643 0.70 11.90 -14.16
N GLY A 644 1.20 10.80 -14.71
CA GLY A 644 0.51 9.51 -14.76
C GLY A 644 1.16 8.49 -13.84
N THR A 645 0.38 7.87 -12.94
CA THR A 645 0.88 6.83 -12.04
C THR A 645 0.40 5.45 -12.48
N SER A 646 1.28 4.47 -12.69
CA SER A 646 0.94 3.08 -12.97
C SER A 646 0.00 2.97 -14.18
N TRP A 647 -1.28 2.65 -13.98
CA TRP A 647 -2.28 2.72 -15.05
C TRP A 647 -2.30 4.07 -15.77
N GLY A 648 -2.20 5.18 -15.02
CA GLY A 648 -2.06 6.51 -15.62
C GLY A 648 -0.77 6.66 -16.42
N GLY A 649 0.31 6.03 -15.99
CA GLY A 649 1.55 5.95 -16.77
C GLY A 649 1.36 5.17 -18.08
N TYR A 650 0.67 4.04 -18.07
CA TYR A 650 0.27 3.29 -19.26
C TYR A 650 -0.64 4.13 -20.18
N MET A 651 -1.66 4.81 -19.62
CA MET A 651 -2.56 5.68 -20.39
C MET A 651 -1.84 6.89 -21.01
N GLY A 652 -0.71 7.31 -20.46
CA GLY A 652 0.13 8.36 -21.02
C GLY A 652 0.49 8.13 -22.50
N ASN A 653 0.63 6.86 -22.94
CA ASN A 653 0.85 6.54 -24.34
C ASN A 653 -0.26 7.06 -25.28
N THR A 654 -1.51 6.94 -24.84
CA THR A 654 -2.68 7.37 -25.62
C THR A 654 -2.95 8.86 -25.40
N LEU A 655 -2.98 9.33 -24.13
CA LEU A 655 -3.40 10.67 -23.78
C LEU A 655 -2.46 11.76 -24.33
N LEU A 656 -1.15 11.52 -24.25
CA LEU A 656 -0.14 12.46 -24.77
C LEU A 656 -0.04 12.44 -26.28
N ALA A 657 -0.52 11.39 -26.95
CA ALA A 657 -0.55 11.30 -28.41
C ALA A 657 -1.80 11.97 -29.03
N ILE A 658 -2.87 12.15 -28.24
CA ILE A 658 -4.12 12.74 -28.74
C ILE A 658 -4.24 14.24 -28.46
N ASP A 659 -3.38 14.82 -27.59
CA ASP A 659 -3.42 16.24 -27.24
C ASP A 659 -2.01 16.83 -27.12
N ASP A 660 -1.72 17.80 -27.97
CA ASP A 660 -0.40 18.42 -28.14
C ASP A 660 -0.17 19.60 -27.16
N ARG A 661 -1.14 19.92 -26.29
CA ARG A 661 -1.04 21.05 -25.34
C ARG A 661 -0.20 20.73 -24.10
N VAL A 662 0.16 19.45 -23.88
CA VAL A 662 1.01 19.06 -22.76
C VAL A 662 2.47 19.39 -23.05
N ASN A 663 3.10 20.20 -22.19
CA ASN A 663 4.47 20.70 -22.38
C ASN A 663 5.53 19.78 -21.75
N ALA A 664 5.20 19.01 -20.73
CA ALA A 664 6.08 18.00 -20.12
C ALA A 664 5.27 16.87 -19.48
N ALA A 665 5.81 15.68 -19.45
CA ALA A 665 5.15 14.52 -18.86
C ALA A 665 6.07 13.74 -17.90
N VAL A 666 5.49 13.26 -16.80
CA VAL A 666 6.13 12.30 -15.88
C VAL A 666 5.27 11.05 -15.77
N LEU A 667 5.82 9.93 -16.20
CA LEU A 667 5.19 8.62 -16.16
C LEU A 667 5.83 7.80 -15.04
N TYR A 668 5.14 7.76 -13.92
CA TYR A 668 5.60 7.08 -12.72
C TYR A 668 5.13 5.63 -12.70
N VAL A 669 6.07 4.69 -12.64
CA VAL A 669 5.88 3.25 -12.62
C VAL A 669 5.01 2.77 -13.79
N ALA A 670 5.42 3.16 -15.00
CA ALA A 670 4.71 2.94 -16.26
C ALA A 670 5.30 1.79 -17.06
N GLY A 671 4.49 1.22 -17.96
CA GLY A 671 4.90 0.21 -18.92
C GLY A 671 3.75 -0.14 -19.85
N LEU A 672 4.02 -0.92 -20.92
CA LEU A 672 2.99 -1.48 -21.79
C LEU A 672 2.46 -2.79 -21.22
N CYS A 673 1.15 -3.00 -21.31
CA CYS A 673 0.51 -4.24 -20.87
C CYS A 673 0.71 -5.37 -21.91
N PHE A 674 0.74 -6.62 -21.43
CA PHE A 674 0.81 -7.81 -22.30
C PHE A 674 -0.49 -8.08 -23.04
N GLN A 675 -1.61 -7.78 -22.41
CA GLN A 675 -2.93 -8.03 -22.95
C GLN A 675 -3.18 -7.11 -24.15
N PRO A 676 -3.69 -7.65 -25.26
CA PRO A 676 -4.08 -6.83 -26.41
C PRO A 676 -5.39 -6.09 -26.14
N SER A 677 -5.56 -4.96 -26.80
CA SER A 677 -6.84 -4.27 -26.95
C SER A 677 -7.25 -4.20 -28.43
N LYS A 678 -8.41 -3.60 -28.69
CA LYS A 678 -8.77 -3.27 -30.07
C LYS A 678 -7.77 -2.29 -30.68
N LYS A 679 -7.42 -2.47 -31.94
CA LYS A 679 -6.38 -1.70 -32.64
C LYS A 679 -6.55 -0.18 -32.55
N ASN A 680 -7.78 0.31 -32.60
CA ASN A 680 -8.08 1.74 -32.54
C ASN A 680 -7.81 2.39 -31.15
N VAL A 681 -7.51 1.61 -30.13
CA VAL A 681 -7.17 2.08 -28.77
C VAL A 681 -5.94 1.36 -28.20
N GLU A 682 -5.21 0.64 -29.01
CA GLU A 682 -4.04 -0.13 -28.61
C GLU A 682 -2.85 0.79 -28.32
N ALA A 683 -2.42 0.88 -27.07
CA ALA A 683 -1.50 1.89 -26.56
C ALA A 683 -0.17 1.97 -27.33
N TYR A 684 0.44 0.83 -27.69
CA TYR A 684 1.73 0.84 -28.42
C TYR A 684 1.65 1.53 -29.79
N LEU A 685 0.46 1.61 -30.39
CA LEU A 685 0.24 2.31 -31.68
C LEU A 685 0.21 3.84 -31.53
N PHE A 686 -0.05 4.31 -30.32
CA PHE A 686 -0.06 5.73 -29.98
C PHE A 686 1.32 6.22 -29.52
N SER A 687 2.11 5.38 -28.83
CA SER A 687 3.42 5.74 -28.28
C SER A 687 4.34 6.51 -29.25
N PRO A 688 4.46 6.16 -30.55
CA PRO A 688 5.32 6.89 -31.49
C PRO A 688 4.87 8.32 -31.79
N ARG A 689 3.66 8.73 -31.35
CA ARG A 689 3.12 10.09 -31.56
C ARG A 689 3.18 10.94 -30.28
N VAL A 690 3.72 10.42 -29.22
CA VAL A 690 4.06 11.20 -28.03
C VAL A 690 5.33 11.98 -28.31
N THR A 691 5.28 13.29 -28.28
CA THR A 691 6.40 14.18 -28.68
C THR A 691 6.81 15.17 -27.58
N CYS A 692 6.02 15.34 -26.53
CA CYS A 692 6.39 16.22 -25.41
C CYS A 692 7.59 15.64 -24.64
N PRO A 693 8.40 16.47 -23.97
CA PRO A 693 9.42 16.04 -23.03
C PRO A 693 8.87 15.05 -21.99
N LEU A 694 9.54 13.89 -21.83
CA LEU A 694 9.00 12.77 -21.10
C LEU A 694 10.01 12.10 -20.17
N LEU A 695 9.63 12.00 -18.88
CA LEU A 695 10.36 11.27 -17.85
C LEU A 695 9.62 9.99 -17.47
N MET A 696 10.29 8.84 -17.55
CA MET A 696 9.82 7.59 -16.94
C MET A 696 10.63 7.27 -15.68
N LEU A 697 9.93 6.94 -14.59
CA LEU A 697 10.52 6.53 -13.31
C LEU A 697 9.98 5.15 -12.93
N ASN A 698 10.83 4.13 -12.89
CA ASN A 698 10.41 2.75 -12.71
C ASN A 698 11.26 1.99 -11.71
N GLY A 699 10.68 0.93 -11.14
CA GLY A 699 11.40 -0.09 -10.40
C GLY A 699 11.86 -1.24 -11.29
N LYS A 700 13.07 -1.75 -11.03
CA LYS A 700 13.65 -2.89 -11.77
C LYS A 700 12.86 -4.18 -11.54
N TYR A 701 12.32 -4.35 -10.33
CA TYR A 701 11.60 -5.55 -9.90
C TYR A 701 10.07 -5.36 -9.95
N ASP A 702 9.62 -4.50 -10.84
CA ASP A 702 8.18 -4.25 -11.03
C ASP A 702 7.48 -5.50 -11.57
N MET A 703 6.53 -6.03 -10.79
CA MET A 703 5.78 -7.22 -11.16
C MET A 703 4.59 -6.96 -12.09
N PHE A 704 4.20 -5.68 -12.29
CA PHE A 704 3.13 -5.31 -13.22
C PHE A 704 3.68 -4.93 -14.59
N PHE A 705 4.81 -4.24 -14.61
CA PHE A 705 5.49 -3.78 -15.81
C PHE A 705 6.94 -4.27 -15.82
N PRO A 706 7.20 -5.51 -16.26
CA PRO A 706 8.57 -6.04 -16.31
C PRO A 706 9.51 -5.17 -17.13
N LEU A 707 10.75 -5.03 -16.64
CA LEU A 707 11.74 -4.12 -17.23
C LEU A 707 11.96 -4.36 -18.73
N GLU A 708 12.22 -5.62 -19.13
CA GLU A 708 12.66 -5.93 -20.49
C GLU A 708 11.53 -5.99 -21.51
N THR A 709 10.33 -6.37 -21.07
CA THR A 709 9.21 -6.73 -21.96
C THR A 709 8.08 -5.71 -21.94
N SER A 710 8.12 -4.77 -20.99
CA SER A 710 7.10 -3.75 -20.81
C SER A 710 7.68 -2.33 -20.74
N GLN A 711 8.57 -2.04 -19.77
CA GLN A 711 9.11 -0.70 -19.53
C GLN A 711 10.01 -0.22 -20.70
N LYS A 712 11.03 -1.01 -21.04
CA LYS A 712 11.98 -0.67 -22.12
C LYS A 712 11.27 -0.57 -23.49
N PRO A 713 10.42 -1.53 -23.91
CA PRO A 713 9.67 -1.37 -25.14
C PRO A 713 8.81 -0.11 -25.19
N MET A 714 8.16 0.26 -24.10
CA MET A 714 7.41 1.49 -24.02
C MET A 714 8.31 2.71 -24.28
N PHE A 715 9.43 2.82 -23.55
CA PHE A 715 10.35 3.94 -23.67
C PHE A 715 10.98 4.05 -25.06
N GLU A 716 11.33 2.93 -25.66
CA GLU A 716 11.89 2.85 -27.01
C GLU A 716 10.88 3.30 -28.10
N LEU A 717 9.59 2.98 -27.92
CA LEU A 717 8.52 3.35 -28.86
C LEU A 717 8.09 4.81 -28.77
N ILE A 718 8.28 5.48 -27.62
CA ILE A 718 7.90 6.88 -27.43
C ILE A 718 8.64 7.79 -28.43
N GLY A 719 7.87 8.58 -29.21
CA GLY A 719 8.35 9.41 -30.29
C GLY A 719 9.08 10.69 -29.88
N THR A 720 9.11 11.03 -28.59
CA THR A 720 9.89 12.14 -28.05
C THR A 720 11.37 12.01 -28.41
N ALA A 721 12.02 13.12 -28.79
CA ALA A 721 13.45 13.16 -29.11
C ALA A 721 14.30 12.59 -27.94
N GLU A 722 15.42 11.92 -28.28
CA GLU A 722 16.24 11.23 -27.27
C GLU A 722 16.81 12.17 -26.20
N GLU A 723 17.11 13.43 -26.54
CA GLU A 723 17.56 14.47 -25.62
C GLU A 723 16.46 14.97 -24.68
N ASP A 724 15.20 14.76 -25.04
CA ASP A 724 14.00 15.22 -24.32
C ASP A 724 13.21 14.08 -23.67
N LYS A 725 13.75 12.86 -23.65
CA LYS A 725 13.16 11.76 -22.86
C LYS A 725 14.20 11.09 -21.98
N LYS A 726 13.75 10.60 -20.82
CA LYS A 726 14.62 9.88 -19.86
C LYS A 726 13.89 8.76 -19.16
N HIS A 727 14.58 7.63 -18.97
CA HIS A 727 14.11 6.50 -18.20
C HIS A 727 15.07 6.21 -17.05
N TYR A 728 14.63 6.42 -15.81
CA TYR A 728 15.34 6.01 -14.61
C TYR A 728 14.77 4.71 -14.08
N VAL A 729 15.64 3.73 -13.84
CA VAL A 729 15.30 2.43 -13.28
C VAL A 729 15.99 2.27 -11.93
N TYR A 730 15.19 2.14 -10.89
CA TYR A 730 15.67 1.98 -9.50
C TYR A 730 15.65 0.50 -9.08
N PRO A 731 16.51 0.06 -8.15
CA PRO A 731 16.46 -1.29 -7.59
C PRO A 731 15.31 -1.43 -6.57
N SER A 732 14.09 -1.23 -7.06
CA SER A 732 12.84 -1.25 -6.28
C SER A 732 11.76 -2.07 -7.00
N GLY A 733 10.68 -2.41 -6.28
CA GLY A 733 9.47 -3.03 -6.84
C GLY A 733 8.63 -2.03 -7.63
N HIS A 734 7.29 -2.18 -7.58
CA HIS A 734 6.38 -1.30 -8.33
C HIS A 734 6.48 0.18 -7.95
N TYR A 735 7.03 0.53 -6.79
CA TYR A 735 7.18 1.93 -6.37
C TYR A 735 8.66 2.31 -6.25
N VAL A 736 8.99 3.46 -6.80
CA VAL A 736 10.32 4.08 -6.66
C VAL A 736 10.39 4.78 -5.30
N PRO A 737 11.57 4.81 -4.62
CA PRO A 737 11.74 5.55 -3.38
C PRO A 737 11.23 7.00 -3.50
N ARG A 738 10.50 7.48 -2.49
CA ARG A 738 9.81 8.78 -2.55
C ARG A 738 10.77 9.95 -2.80
N ASP A 739 11.93 9.94 -2.14
CA ASP A 739 12.91 11.02 -2.32
C ASP A 739 13.42 11.10 -3.76
N SER A 740 13.62 9.93 -4.39
CA SER A 740 14.00 9.84 -5.81
C SER A 740 12.87 10.34 -6.71
N LEU A 741 11.62 9.93 -6.43
CA LEU A 741 10.46 10.45 -7.16
C LEU A 741 10.38 11.98 -7.09
N VAL A 742 10.43 12.54 -5.89
CA VAL A 742 10.30 14.00 -5.68
C VAL A 742 11.43 14.75 -6.41
N LYS A 743 12.67 14.30 -6.21
CA LYS A 743 13.85 14.92 -6.83
C LYS A 743 13.77 14.91 -8.35
N GLU A 744 13.51 13.76 -8.95
CA GLU A 744 13.52 13.64 -10.42
C GLU A 744 12.28 14.30 -11.04
N HIS A 745 11.13 14.25 -10.36
CA HIS A 745 9.90 14.90 -10.81
C HIS A 745 10.08 16.41 -10.88
N LEU A 746 10.49 17.04 -9.76
CA LEU A 746 10.71 18.50 -9.72
C LEU A 746 11.82 18.91 -10.67
N GLY A 747 12.96 18.21 -10.69
CA GLY A 747 14.05 18.54 -11.62
C GLY A 747 13.67 18.43 -13.10
N TRP A 748 12.70 17.56 -13.45
CA TRP A 748 12.16 17.47 -14.81
C TRP A 748 11.26 18.65 -15.14
N LEU A 749 10.38 19.00 -14.21
CA LEU A 749 9.48 20.15 -14.40
C LEU A 749 10.26 21.47 -14.42
N ASP A 750 11.27 21.66 -13.56
CA ASP A 750 12.16 22.83 -13.59
C ASP A 750 12.81 22.99 -14.96
N LYS A 751 13.24 21.91 -15.58
CA LYS A 751 13.90 21.94 -16.89
C LYS A 751 12.99 22.35 -18.03
N TYR A 752 11.71 21.96 -18.04
CA TYR A 752 10.84 22.08 -19.21
C TYR A 752 9.62 23.00 -18.99
N ILE A 753 9.30 23.31 -17.75
CA ILE A 753 8.15 24.14 -17.39
C ILE A 753 8.61 25.49 -16.81
N ASP A 754 9.70 25.53 -16.05
CA ASP A 754 10.20 26.70 -15.36
C ASP A 754 11.39 27.39 -16.10
N ALA A 755 11.86 26.81 -17.22
CA ALA A 755 13.02 27.28 -17.99
C ALA A 755 12.73 28.55 -18.83
#